data_56dfd81fc7956cd55f038d5c0aeefdb6
#
_entry.id   56dfd81fc7956cd55f038d5c0aeefdb6
#
_cell.length_a   1.000
_cell.length_b   1.000
_cell.length_c   1.000
_cell.angle_alpha   90.00
_cell.angle_beta   90.00
_cell.angle_gamma   90.00
#
_symmetry.space_group_name_H-M   'P 1'
#
loop_
_entity.id
_entity.type
_entity.pdbx_description
1 polymer ?
#
loop_
_entity_poly.entity_id
_entity_poly.type
_entity_poly.pdbx_seq_one_letter_code
_entity_poly.pdbx_strand_id
1 'polypeptide(L)'
;MGTMLNDFRFGIRMLLKNPAFTAVAVLSLALGIGANTAIFQLLNAVRLKTLPVRNAQELAQVGLRASDLQLTRGSKGLLRYAPMTNPLWEQIRDRQLGFAGMAAWGMAGFNLAQGGEVRPARGLWVSGDFFNVLGVQPELGRVFNQSDDQRGCTAPGVVISHGFWQSEFGGSSDVVGRKVTLSDRQLQVIGVTPPGFFGLEVGKSFDVALPICADAMFSGANQRLDSGTNWWLMVTGRLKPGWTIAQANSQVSTISAPLFQQTLPSNYPAASVNDYLNSKLEVVDGSSGYSILRDNYERPLWLLLAIAGLVLLITCANLANLLLARASTREREIAVRQAVGASRFRIVRQLLVETILLAAIGTSLGLVLAQALGTFLVASIGTTRDVVFLDVAPDLRVLGFTASVAVLTCIVFGLTPALRATRVSPGAAMKVAGRGLTAGRERFSLRRGLVVIQVALSLVLVASALLFSRSLNKLLKLDAGFNQENLLIARVGFNRLKIDPANRLAFRGQVLERIKATPGVKDVSEMDSIPLTGGGRGNAVWLEGRTSADKVDASFNRVGADYFKTLDIPLVSGRSFSTTDSRSSTNVAIINQTLAQMLREPNPVGKRFVVEATPGEGETTYEIVGMARDAKFEDLRESALPVVYLASFQDAYPSSGRQFLIRSNLPPTNLSASINQGLREFNPGLDVNLQVFRSMVEESLLRERLMAKLSGSFGVLALVLASIGLYGLLSYGVTSRSKEIGIRMALGAGTRNVLSLILHEAVLLVLIGVAVGVPVVLYVSRFAKSLLFDLSPTDPVSLVIAGLVLMSVALVAGYLPARRATKVDPLVALRDE
;
A
#
# COMPACT_ATOMS: atom_id res chain seq x y z
N MET A 1 42.39 -7.73 -27.22
CA MET A 1 41.35 -8.68 -26.73
C MET A 1 41.89 -9.78 -25.83
N GLY A 2 43.02 -10.43 -26.08
CA GLY A 2 43.58 -11.51 -25.27
C GLY A 2 43.87 -11.24 -23.79
N THR A 3 44.22 -10.00 -23.44
CA THR A 3 44.49 -9.61 -22.04
C THR A 3 43.22 -9.50 -21.15
N MET A 4 42.07 -9.05 -21.68
CA MET A 4 40.82 -9.02 -20.93
C MET A 4 40.26 -10.42 -20.65
N LEU A 5 40.28 -11.31 -21.63
CA LEU A 5 39.81 -12.69 -21.48
C LEU A 5 40.60 -13.43 -20.39
N ASN A 6 41.90 -13.17 -20.32
CA ASN A 6 42.77 -13.74 -19.30
C ASN A 6 42.46 -13.18 -17.89
N ASP A 7 42.14 -11.88 -17.77
CA ASP A 7 41.71 -11.25 -16.50
C ASP A 7 40.37 -11.86 -16.02
N PHE A 8 39.38 -12.10 -16.92
CA PHE A 8 38.13 -12.80 -16.58
C PHE A 8 38.36 -14.24 -16.10
N ARG A 9 39.16 -15.03 -16.84
CA ARG A 9 39.51 -16.42 -16.43
C ARG A 9 40.20 -16.45 -15.07
N PHE A 10 41.10 -15.52 -14.84
CA PHE A 10 41.75 -15.38 -13.56
C PHE A 10 40.76 -15.02 -12.44
N GLY A 11 39.89 -14.05 -12.66
CA GLY A 11 38.85 -13.67 -11.73
C GLY A 11 37.97 -14.86 -11.33
N ILE A 12 37.46 -15.62 -12.29
CA ILE A 12 36.62 -16.81 -12.04
C ILE A 12 37.39 -17.84 -11.19
N ARG A 13 38.65 -18.17 -11.55
CA ARG A 13 39.47 -19.12 -10.75
C ARG A 13 39.68 -18.64 -9.33
N MET A 14 39.85 -17.34 -9.11
CA MET A 14 40.05 -16.77 -7.80
C MET A 14 38.78 -16.79 -6.93
N LEU A 15 37.61 -16.62 -7.54
CA LEU A 15 36.32 -16.75 -6.87
C LEU A 15 36.03 -18.19 -6.44
N LEU A 16 36.33 -19.15 -7.33
CA LEU A 16 36.18 -20.59 -7.06
C LEU A 16 37.15 -21.12 -5.99
N LYS A 17 38.36 -20.53 -5.85
CA LYS A 17 39.33 -20.92 -4.82
C LYS A 17 38.91 -20.45 -3.41
N ASN A 18 37.98 -19.50 -3.29
CA ASN A 18 37.51 -18.96 -2.01
C ASN A 18 35.96 -19.00 -1.91
N PRO A 19 35.36 -20.19 -1.85
CA PRO A 19 33.91 -20.33 -1.97
C PRO A 19 33.13 -19.64 -0.86
N ALA A 20 33.59 -19.67 0.39
CA ALA A 20 32.92 -19.01 1.50
C ALA A 20 32.88 -17.49 1.35
N PHE A 21 34.00 -16.86 0.93
CA PHE A 21 34.04 -15.43 0.62
C PHE A 21 33.09 -15.08 -0.52
N THR A 22 33.15 -15.82 -1.61
CA THR A 22 32.33 -15.61 -2.80
C THR A 22 30.85 -15.74 -2.46
N ALA A 23 30.44 -16.77 -1.71
CA ALA A 23 29.07 -16.96 -1.28
C ALA A 23 28.55 -15.81 -0.43
N VAL A 24 29.31 -15.37 0.60
CA VAL A 24 28.91 -14.23 1.45
C VAL A 24 28.81 -12.96 0.64
N ALA A 25 29.75 -12.66 -0.25
CA ALA A 25 29.75 -11.47 -1.08
C ALA A 25 28.56 -11.47 -2.06
N VAL A 26 28.34 -12.58 -2.77
CA VAL A 26 27.26 -12.74 -3.75
C VAL A 26 25.89 -12.69 -3.07
N LEU A 27 25.68 -13.41 -1.95
CA LEU A 27 24.42 -13.39 -1.22
C LEU A 27 24.11 -12.02 -0.65
N SER A 28 25.11 -11.33 -0.07
CA SER A 28 24.92 -9.96 0.41
C SER A 28 24.52 -9.02 -0.73
N LEU A 29 25.19 -9.07 -1.89
CA LEU A 29 24.83 -8.27 -3.06
C LEU A 29 23.44 -8.62 -3.60
N ALA A 30 23.13 -9.91 -3.72
CA ALA A 30 21.82 -10.37 -4.19
C ALA A 30 20.67 -9.86 -3.29
N LEU A 31 20.86 -9.91 -1.97
CA LEU A 31 19.89 -9.38 -1.00
C LEU A 31 19.77 -7.85 -1.09
N GLY A 32 20.89 -7.12 -1.14
CA GLY A 32 20.87 -5.66 -1.19
C GLY A 32 20.30 -5.12 -2.51
N ILE A 33 20.75 -5.64 -3.65
CA ILE A 33 20.29 -5.24 -4.99
C ILE A 33 18.85 -5.74 -5.20
N GLY A 34 18.56 -7.00 -4.84
CA GLY A 34 17.25 -7.61 -5.01
C GLY A 34 16.16 -6.91 -4.23
N ALA A 35 16.42 -6.55 -2.97
CA ALA A 35 15.46 -5.80 -2.15
C ALA A 35 15.16 -4.42 -2.74
N ASN A 36 16.19 -3.67 -3.17
CA ASN A 36 16.00 -2.38 -3.83
C ASN A 36 15.23 -2.51 -5.14
N THR A 37 15.57 -3.50 -5.95
CA THR A 37 14.88 -3.74 -7.23
C THR A 37 13.42 -4.12 -7.02
N ALA A 38 13.10 -4.98 -6.03
CA ALA A 38 11.71 -5.37 -5.73
C ALA A 38 10.85 -4.17 -5.30
N ILE A 39 11.36 -3.32 -4.41
CA ILE A 39 10.63 -2.10 -3.99
C ILE A 39 10.50 -1.14 -5.17
N PHE A 40 11.55 -1.00 -6.00
CA PHE A 40 11.49 -0.16 -7.19
C PHE A 40 10.50 -0.71 -8.24
N GLN A 41 10.41 -2.03 -8.44
CA GLN A 41 9.39 -2.66 -9.30
C GLN A 41 7.98 -2.28 -8.87
N LEU A 42 7.70 -2.34 -7.56
CA LEU A 42 6.40 -1.98 -7.02
C LEU A 42 6.13 -0.48 -7.17
N LEU A 43 7.11 0.37 -6.89
CA LEU A 43 7.02 1.82 -7.11
C LEU A 43 6.80 2.15 -8.60
N ASN A 44 7.53 1.46 -9.50
CA ASN A 44 7.36 1.61 -10.95
C ASN A 44 5.95 1.22 -11.40
N ALA A 45 5.44 0.07 -10.94
CA ALA A 45 4.10 -0.41 -11.28
C ALA A 45 2.98 0.50 -10.79
N VAL A 46 3.12 1.09 -9.58
CA VAL A 46 2.10 1.95 -8.97
C VAL A 46 2.18 3.40 -9.49
N ARG A 47 3.40 3.93 -9.73
CA ARG A 47 3.61 5.38 -9.94
C ARG A 47 4.15 5.76 -11.31
N LEU A 48 5.08 5.00 -11.87
CA LEU A 48 5.88 5.41 -13.03
C LEU A 48 5.42 4.77 -14.35
N LYS A 49 4.82 3.58 -14.28
CA LYS A 49 4.39 2.84 -15.46
C LYS A 49 3.17 3.52 -16.09
N THR A 50 3.23 3.73 -17.38
CA THR A 50 2.09 4.24 -18.15
C THR A 50 1.10 3.12 -18.42
N LEU A 51 -0.16 3.47 -18.67
CA LEU A 51 -1.19 2.53 -19.08
C LEU A 51 -0.76 1.73 -20.34
N PRO A 52 -1.14 0.45 -20.44
CA PRO A 52 -0.80 -0.40 -21.59
C PRO A 52 -1.72 -0.11 -22.80
N VAL A 53 -1.74 1.15 -23.21
CA VAL A 53 -2.57 1.64 -24.33
C VAL A 53 -1.72 2.46 -25.31
N ARG A 54 -2.22 2.62 -26.53
CA ARG A 54 -1.50 3.35 -27.57
C ARG A 54 -1.32 4.83 -27.15
N ASN A 55 -0.08 5.34 -27.26
CA ASN A 55 0.28 6.74 -26.97
C ASN A 55 -0.31 7.23 -25.63
N ALA A 56 -0.06 6.50 -24.54
CA ALA A 56 -0.62 6.83 -23.21
C ALA A 56 -0.30 8.27 -22.77
N GLN A 57 0.83 8.83 -23.21
CA GLN A 57 1.26 10.22 -22.91
C GLN A 57 0.33 11.30 -23.47
N GLU A 58 -0.55 10.96 -24.45
CA GLU A 58 -1.55 11.87 -24.98
C GLU A 58 -2.87 11.84 -24.16
N LEU A 59 -2.97 10.94 -23.18
CA LEU A 59 -4.16 10.83 -22.35
C LEU A 59 -4.14 11.87 -21.24
N ALA A 60 -5.28 12.50 -21.03
CA ALA A 60 -5.54 13.40 -19.93
C ALA A 60 -6.86 13.04 -19.24
N GLN A 61 -6.94 13.30 -17.95
CA GLN A 61 -8.15 13.10 -17.14
C GLN A 61 -8.81 14.45 -16.88
N VAL A 62 -10.13 14.48 -16.94
CA VAL A 62 -10.95 15.64 -16.63
C VAL A 62 -11.72 15.36 -15.34
N GLY A 63 -11.56 16.23 -14.34
CA GLY A 63 -12.18 16.07 -13.03
C GLY A 63 -12.57 17.40 -12.42
N LEU A 64 -13.21 17.38 -11.26
CA LEU A 64 -13.44 18.56 -10.45
C LEU A 64 -12.13 18.98 -9.78
N ARG A 65 -11.92 20.28 -9.60
CA ARG A 65 -10.81 20.80 -8.81
C ARG A 65 -10.94 20.30 -7.36
N ALA A 66 -9.80 19.96 -6.75
CA ALA A 66 -9.77 19.37 -5.41
C ALA A 66 -10.46 20.23 -4.32
N SER A 67 -10.48 21.55 -4.45
CA SER A 67 -11.21 22.46 -3.56
C SER A 67 -12.73 22.32 -3.63
N ASP A 68 -13.26 21.81 -4.75
CA ASP A 68 -14.69 21.80 -5.06
C ASP A 68 -15.32 20.42 -4.80
N LEU A 69 -14.57 19.50 -4.21
CA LEU A 69 -15.00 18.11 -3.89
C LEU A 69 -16.13 18.01 -2.85
N GLN A 70 -16.54 19.13 -2.22
CA GLN A 70 -17.65 19.14 -1.28
C GLN A 70 -18.99 18.75 -1.91
N LEU A 71 -19.13 18.93 -3.24
CA LEU A 71 -20.32 18.51 -3.98
C LEU A 71 -20.55 16.98 -3.97
N THR A 72 -19.50 16.23 -3.77
CA THR A 72 -19.54 14.75 -3.74
C THR A 72 -19.52 14.20 -2.33
N ARG A 73 -20.22 14.85 -1.38
CA ARG A 73 -20.20 14.59 0.07
C ARG A 73 -20.38 13.13 0.53
N GLY A 74 -20.65 12.20 -0.38
CA GLY A 74 -20.66 10.75 -0.10
C GLY A 74 -19.30 10.05 -0.28
N SER A 75 -18.25 10.76 -0.72
CA SER A 75 -16.95 10.17 -1.07
C SER A 75 -15.78 10.89 -0.40
N LYS A 76 -15.94 11.31 0.87
CA LYS A 76 -14.85 11.93 1.64
C LYS A 76 -13.62 11.02 1.63
N GLY A 77 -12.55 11.48 1.01
CA GLY A 77 -11.19 10.96 1.17
C GLY A 77 -10.67 9.99 0.14
N LEU A 78 -11.45 9.55 -0.86
CA LEU A 78 -11.02 8.50 -1.78
C LEU A 78 -10.59 8.98 -3.17
N LEU A 79 -10.84 10.24 -3.56
CA LEU A 79 -10.67 10.63 -4.95
C LEU A 79 -9.91 11.94 -5.09
N ARG A 80 -8.68 11.86 -5.55
CA ARG A 80 -7.97 13.00 -6.15
C ARG A 80 -8.73 13.58 -7.35
N TYR A 81 -9.66 12.80 -7.91
CA TYR A 81 -10.53 13.13 -9.03
C TYR A 81 -11.96 12.76 -8.67
N ALA A 82 -12.84 13.74 -8.54
CA ALA A 82 -14.24 13.49 -8.30
C ALA A 82 -14.89 12.86 -9.54
N PRO A 83 -15.75 11.85 -9.38
CA PRO A 83 -16.58 11.37 -10.46
C PRO A 83 -17.51 12.47 -10.95
N MET A 84 -18.03 12.34 -12.15
CA MET A 84 -18.98 13.25 -12.78
C MET A 84 -20.36 12.61 -12.90
N THR A 85 -21.38 13.45 -13.02
CA THR A 85 -22.72 13.00 -13.42
C THR A 85 -22.75 12.76 -14.93
N ASN A 86 -23.66 11.89 -15.40
CA ASN A 86 -23.76 11.65 -16.83
C ASN A 86 -24.20 12.90 -17.64
N PRO A 87 -25.16 13.73 -17.18
CA PRO A 87 -25.48 14.99 -17.88
C PRO A 87 -24.28 15.94 -18.00
N LEU A 88 -23.43 16.04 -16.97
CA LEU A 88 -22.23 16.86 -17.02
C LEU A 88 -21.19 16.30 -18.00
N TRP A 89 -20.99 14.97 -18.01
CA TRP A 89 -20.15 14.29 -18.98
C TRP A 89 -20.55 14.56 -20.42
N GLU A 90 -21.84 14.43 -20.75
CA GLU A 90 -22.36 14.66 -22.10
C GLU A 90 -22.08 16.10 -22.56
N GLN A 91 -22.29 17.08 -21.68
CA GLN A 91 -22.00 18.49 -21.98
C GLN A 91 -20.50 18.78 -22.15
N ILE A 92 -19.63 18.14 -21.37
CA ILE A 92 -18.17 18.26 -21.55
C ILE A 92 -17.77 17.71 -22.91
N ARG A 93 -18.22 16.47 -23.23
CA ARG A 93 -17.93 15.80 -24.49
C ARG A 93 -18.28 16.67 -25.71
N ASP A 94 -19.45 17.30 -25.66
CA ASP A 94 -20.00 18.03 -26.83
C ASP A 94 -19.37 19.42 -27.03
N ARG A 95 -18.76 20.02 -25.99
CA ARG A 95 -18.23 21.39 -26.02
C ARG A 95 -16.72 21.53 -25.93
N GLN A 96 -16.01 20.45 -25.66
CA GLN A 96 -14.57 20.49 -25.60
C GLN A 96 -13.95 20.69 -26.99
N LEU A 97 -12.79 21.31 -27.04
CA LEU A 97 -12.03 21.59 -28.27
C LEU A 97 -10.64 20.96 -28.29
N GLY A 98 -10.07 20.66 -27.12
CA GLY A 98 -8.69 20.23 -26.94
C GLY A 98 -8.47 18.73 -27.13
N PHE A 99 -9.52 17.93 -27.19
CA PHE A 99 -9.40 16.48 -27.27
C PHE A 99 -9.79 15.97 -28.67
N ALA A 100 -9.04 14.98 -29.16
CA ALA A 100 -9.37 14.24 -30.38
C ALA A 100 -10.54 13.27 -30.16
N GLY A 101 -10.68 12.77 -28.94
CA GLY A 101 -11.79 11.95 -28.48
C GLY A 101 -11.81 11.90 -26.96
N MET A 102 -13.00 11.75 -26.40
CA MET A 102 -13.19 11.62 -24.95
C MET A 102 -14.05 10.40 -24.64
N ALA A 103 -13.83 9.84 -23.47
CA ALA A 103 -14.54 8.68 -22.95
C ALA A 103 -14.87 8.85 -21.47
N ALA A 104 -16.04 8.35 -21.08
CA ALA A 104 -16.42 8.22 -19.70
C ALA A 104 -16.43 6.73 -19.31
N TRP A 105 -16.14 6.48 -18.03
CA TRP A 105 -16.15 5.12 -17.49
C TRP A 105 -16.49 5.12 -16.01
N GLY A 106 -16.93 3.98 -15.48
CA GLY A 106 -17.21 3.81 -14.05
C GLY A 106 -17.20 2.34 -13.68
N MET A 107 -16.90 2.05 -12.41
CA MET A 107 -16.88 0.68 -11.91
C MET A 107 -18.28 0.18 -11.58
N ALA A 108 -18.49 -1.12 -11.77
CA ALA A 108 -19.72 -1.83 -11.42
C ALA A 108 -19.41 -3.21 -10.83
N GLY A 109 -20.37 -3.77 -10.13
CA GLY A 109 -20.35 -5.18 -9.69
C GLY A 109 -21.55 -5.91 -10.25
N PHE A 110 -21.32 -7.09 -10.82
CA PHE A 110 -22.38 -7.96 -11.32
C PHE A 110 -22.32 -9.31 -10.63
N ASN A 111 -23.41 -10.07 -10.69
CA ASN A 111 -23.45 -11.43 -10.24
C ASN A 111 -23.62 -12.37 -11.44
N LEU A 112 -22.68 -13.33 -11.60
CA LEU A 112 -22.73 -14.32 -12.66
C LEU A 112 -23.68 -15.49 -12.34
N ALA A 113 -24.02 -15.70 -11.06
CA ALA A 113 -24.88 -16.79 -10.67
C ALA A 113 -26.34 -16.55 -11.11
N GLN A 114 -26.98 -17.57 -11.61
CA GLN A 114 -28.42 -17.55 -11.97
C GLN A 114 -29.32 -17.94 -10.80
N GLY A 115 -28.77 -18.01 -9.61
CA GLY A 115 -29.43 -18.36 -8.33
C GLY A 115 -28.41 -18.95 -7.36
N GLY A 116 -28.71 -18.95 -6.07
CA GLY A 116 -27.85 -19.53 -5.04
C GLY A 116 -26.65 -18.65 -4.67
N GLU A 117 -25.43 -19.21 -4.75
CA GLU A 117 -24.22 -18.50 -4.33
C GLU A 117 -23.85 -17.33 -5.25
N VAL A 118 -23.55 -16.18 -4.64
CA VAL A 118 -23.10 -15.00 -5.40
C VAL A 118 -21.75 -15.30 -6.03
N ARG A 119 -21.65 -15.24 -7.34
CA ARG A 119 -20.40 -15.24 -8.11
C ARG A 119 -20.11 -13.82 -8.60
N PRO A 120 -19.30 -13.03 -7.89
CA PRO A 120 -19.08 -11.64 -8.27
C PRO A 120 -18.27 -11.54 -9.56
N ALA A 121 -18.69 -10.65 -10.47
CA ALA A 121 -17.91 -10.20 -11.61
C ALA A 121 -17.67 -8.70 -11.50
N ARG A 122 -16.47 -8.27 -11.77
CA ARG A 122 -16.08 -6.86 -11.79
C ARG A 122 -16.49 -6.25 -13.12
N GLY A 123 -17.38 -5.30 -13.06
CA GLY A 123 -17.92 -4.62 -14.22
C GLY A 123 -17.26 -3.28 -14.48
N LEU A 124 -17.26 -2.88 -15.74
CA LEU A 124 -16.84 -1.58 -16.20
C LEU A 124 -17.95 -0.97 -17.06
N TRP A 125 -18.51 0.14 -16.61
CA TRP A 125 -19.36 0.98 -17.45
C TRP A 125 -18.46 1.82 -18.36
N VAL A 126 -18.73 1.87 -19.66
CA VAL A 126 -17.92 2.60 -20.62
C VAL A 126 -18.78 3.35 -21.62
N SER A 127 -18.39 4.56 -22.00
CA SER A 127 -18.99 5.24 -23.14
C SER A 127 -18.62 4.53 -24.46
N GLY A 128 -19.44 4.68 -25.49
CA GLY A 128 -19.28 3.97 -26.74
C GLY A 128 -17.88 4.06 -27.35
N ASP A 129 -17.25 5.22 -27.31
CA ASP A 129 -15.90 5.44 -27.88
C ASP A 129 -14.75 5.09 -26.94
N PHE A 130 -15.01 4.52 -25.78
CA PHE A 130 -14.01 4.25 -24.74
C PHE A 130 -12.77 3.50 -25.28
N PHE A 131 -12.97 2.38 -25.93
CA PHE A 131 -11.86 1.56 -26.46
C PHE A 131 -11.14 2.25 -27.61
N ASN A 132 -11.87 2.97 -28.47
CA ASN A 132 -11.32 3.71 -29.60
C ASN A 132 -10.43 4.87 -29.12
N VAL A 133 -10.89 5.64 -28.13
CA VAL A 133 -10.12 6.75 -27.51
C VAL A 133 -8.81 6.22 -26.88
N LEU A 134 -8.86 5.05 -26.28
CA LEU A 134 -7.66 4.41 -25.71
C LEU A 134 -6.79 3.73 -26.77
N GLY A 135 -7.29 3.49 -27.98
CA GLY A 135 -6.59 2.77 -29.04
C GLY A 135 -6.48 1.28 -28.77
N VAL A 136 -7.43 0.71 -28.01
CA VAL A 136 -7.50 -0.72 -27.68
C VAL A 136 -8.17 -1.48 -28.81
N GLN A 137 -7.42 -2.41 -29.41
CA GLN A 137 -7.94 -3.33 -30.43
C GLN A 137 -8.43 -4.62 -29.77
N PRO A 138 -9.56 -5.20 -30.18
CA PRO A 138 -10.02 -6.48 -29.65
C PRO A 138 -9.09 -7.61 -30.09
N GLU A 139 -8.94 -8.64 -29.24
CA GLU A 139 -8.28 -9.90 -29.59
C GLU A 139 -9.22 -10.77 -30.43
N LEU A 140 -10.50 -10.81 -30.05
CA LEU A 140 -11.57 -11.50 -30.79
C LEU A 140 -12.79 -10.60 -30.90
N GLY A 141 -13.51 -10.67 -32.01
CA GLY A 141 -14.75 -9.93 -32.25
C GLY A 141 -14.53 -8.43 -32.42
N ARG A 142 -15.36 -7.61 -31.77
CA ARG A 142 -15.28 -6.15 -31.83
C ARG A 142 -15.43 -5.51 -30.45
N VAL A 143 -15.01 -4.27 -30.31
CA VAL A 143 -15.27 -3.40 -29.16
C VAL A 143 -16.47 -2.48 -29.43
N PHE A 144 -16.92 -1.75 -28.43
CA PHE A 144 -17.99 -0.76 -28.58
C PHE A 144 -17.54 0.40 -29.46
N ASN A 145 -18.55 0.99 -30.12
CA ASN A 145 -18.47 2.25 -30.82
C ASN A 145 -19.62 3.18 -30.37
N GLN A 146 -19.66 4.39 -30.88
CA GLN A 146 -20.66 5.39 -30.49
C GLN A 146 -22.11 4.95 -30.73
N SER A 147 -22.37 4.09 -31.71
CA SER A 147 -23.73 3.57 -31.98
C SER A 147 -24.20 2.54 -30.94
N ASP A 148 -23.29 1.89 -30.25
CA ASP A 148 -23.62 0.91 -29.19
C ASP A 148 -24.05 1.58 -27.87
N ASP A 149 -23.78 2.89 -27.68
CA ASP A 149 -24.03 3.63 -26.42
C ASP A 149 -25.06 4.76 -26.65
N GLN A 150 -26.15 4.46 -27.28
CA GLN A 150 -27.25 5.39 -27.47
C GLN A 150 -28.30 5.19 -26.38
N ARG A 151 -28.92 6.28 -25.93
CA ARG A 151 -30.00 6.21 -24.93
C ARG A 151 -31.09 5.26 -25.39
N GLY A 152 -31.59 4.41 -24.50
CA GLY A 152 -32.59 3.40 -24.79
C GLY A 152 -32.04 2.12 -25.42
N CYS A 153 -30.74 1.87 -25.35
CA CYS A 153 -30.17 0.61 -25.84
C CYS A 153 -30.77 -0.61 -25.12
N THR A 154 -31.33 -1.53 -25.92
CA THR A 154 -32.11 -2.67 -25.42
C THR A 154 -31.36 -3.99 -25.39
N ALA A 155 -30.31 -4.12 -26.18
CA ALA A 155 -29.52 -5.33 -26.30
C ALA A 155 -28.03 -4.99 -26.54
N PRO A 156 -27.41 -4.25 -25.65
CA PRO A 156 -25.99 -3.98 -25.79
C PRO A 156 -25.26 -5.31 -25.62
N GLY A 157 -24.31 -5.61 -26.46
CA GLY A 157 -23.42 -6.73 -26.22
C GLY A 157 -22.58 -6.48 -24.96
N VAL A 158 -21.74 -7.45 -24.61
CA VAL A 158 -20.73 -7.30 -23.55
C VAL A 158 -19.35 -7.55 -24.14
N VAL A 159 -18.40 -6.69 -23.78
CA VAL A 159 -16.96 -6.92 -24.04
C VAL A 159 -16.35 -7.51 -22.79
N ILE A 160 -15.66 -8.64 -22.93
CA ILE A 160 -15.05 -9.34 -21.80
C ILE A 160 -13.53 -9.14 -21.81
N SER A 161 -12.93 -9.20 -20.63
CA SER A 161 -11.47 -9.14 -20.53
C SER A 161 -10.83 -10.46 -20.96
N HIS A 162 -9.57 -10.40 -21.39
CA HIS A 162 -8.79 -11.61 -21.70
C HIS A 162 -8.73 -12.59 -20.52
N GLY A 163 -8.54 -12.09 -19.30
CA GLY A 163 -8.49 -12.92 -18.09
C GLY A 163 -9.80 -13.64 -17.82
N PHE A 164 -10.93 -12.96 -17.97
CA PHE A 164 -12.26 -13.54 -17.81
C PHE A 164 -12.57 -14.56 -18.92
N TRP A 165 -12.18 -14.28 -20.17
CA TRP A 165 -12.28 -15.22 -21.27
C TRP A 165 -11.53 -16.52 -21.02
N GLN A 166 -10.30 -16.43 -20.50
CA GLN A 166 -9.52 -17.61 -20.16
C GLN A 166 -10.15 -18.41 -19.00
N SER A 167 -10.58 -17.72 -17.93
CA SER A 167 -11.07 -18.39 -16.72
C SER A 167 -12.49 -18.95 -16.86
N GLU A 168 -13.40 -18.24 -17.55
CA GLU A 168 -14.82 -18.62 -17.64
C GLU A 168 -15.15 -19.41 -18.90
N PHE A 169 -14.43 -19.16 -20.00
CA PHE A 169 -14.68 -19.80 -21.30
C PHE A 169 -13.51 -20.69 -21.77
N GLY A 170 -12.49 -20.90 -20.95
CA GLY A 170 -11.34 -21.75 -21.28
C GLY A 170 -10.53 -21.30 -22.50
N GLY A 171 -10.59 -20.00 -22.87
CA GLY A 171 -9.89 -19.48 -24.05
C GLY A 171 -10.50 -19.92 -25.39
N SER A 172 -11.75 -20.33 -25.43
CA SER A 172 -12.41 -20.83 -26.64
C SER A 172 -12.59 -19.74 -27.70
N SER A 173 -12.17 -20.00 -28.93
CA SER A 173 -12.22 -19.05 -30.06
C SER A 173 -13.64 -18.71 -30.54
N ASP A 174 -14.64 -19.54 -30.20
CA ASP A 174 -16.05 -19.35 -30.53
C ASP A 174 -16.83 -18.56 -29.45
N VAL A 175 -16.14 -17.86 -28.54
CA VAL A 175 -16.75 -17.11 -27.44
C VAL A 175 -17.60 -15.94 -27.92
N VAL A 176 -17.28 -15.35 -29.09
CA VAL A 176 -18.09 -14.28 -29.68
C VAL A 176 -19.42 -14.84 -30.11
N GLY A 177 -20.51 -14.23 -29.65
CA GLY A 177 -21.88 -14.71 -29.85
C GLY A 177 -22.42 -15.57 -28.70
N ARG A 178 -21.57 -16.11 -27.82
CA ARG A 178 -22.03 -16.82 -26.60
C ARG A 178 -22.68 -15.85 -25.61
N LYS A 179 -23.57 -16.39 -24.78
CA LYS A 179 -24.27 -15.61 -23.77
C LYS A 179 -23.58 -15.70 -22.42
N VAL A 180 -23.48 -14.58 -21.73
CA VAL A 180 -23.10 -14.45 -20.33
C VAL A 180 -24.27 -13.88 -19.53
N THR A 181 -24.52 -14.43 -18.35
CA THR A 181 -25.55 -13.90 -17.43
C THR A 181 -24.91 -12.93 -16.45
N LEU A 182 -25.40 -11.71 -16.41
CA LEU A 182 -24.96 -10.67 -15.47
C LEU A 182 -26.17 -10.19 -14.69
N SER A 183 -26.23 -10.44 -13.39
CA SER A 183 -27.35 -10.03 -12.52
C SER A 183 -28.73 -10.32 -13.14
N ASP A 184 -28.92 -11.59 -13.54
CA ASP A 184 -30.12 -12.14 -14.17
C ASP A 184 -30.44 -11.63 -15.59
N ARG A 185 -29.54 -10.91 -16.22
CA ARG A 185 -29.64 -10.45 -17.61
C ARG A 185 -28.72 -11.27 -18.50
N GLN A 186 -29.26 -11.85 -19.57
CA GLN A 186 -28.46 -12.56 -20.57
C GLN A 186 -27.98 -11.57 -21.63
N LEU A 187 -26.65 -11.45 -21.79
CA LEU A 187 -26.02 -10.58 -22.77
C LEU A 187 -25.09 -11.39 -23.67
N GLN A 188 -24.97 -10.97 -24.92
CA GLN A 188 -24.13 -11.64 -25.89
C GLN A 188 -22.72 -11.07 -25.85
N VAL A 189 -21.70 -11.93 -25.78
CA VAL A 189 -20.30 -11.52 -25.91
C VAL A 189 -20.05 -11.04 -27.34
N ILE A 190 -19.61 -9.79 -27.49
CA ILE A 190 -19.31 -9.18 -28.80
C ILE A 190 -17.82 -9.08 -29.07
N GLY A 191 -16.98 -9.16 -28.04
CA GLY A 191 -15.54 -9.11 -28.20
C GLY A 191 -14.78 -9.39 -26.92
N VAL A 192 -13.48 -9.62 -27.10
CA VAL A 192 -12.50 -9.89 -26.03
C VAL A 192 -11.40 -8.84 -26.11
N THR A 193 -11.03 -8.24 -24.98
CA THR A 193 -9.91 -7.28 -24.95
C THR A 193 -8.56 -8.01 -25.01
N PRO A 194 -7.49 -7.34 -25.48
CA PRO A 194 -6.17 -7.95 -25.57
C PRO A 194 -5.58 -8.28 -24.18
N PRO A 195 -4.62 -9.23 -24.12
CA PRO A 195 -3.93 -9.55 -22.89
C PRO A 195 -3.23 -8.30 -22.32
N GLY A 196 -3.26 -8.17 -21.00
CA GLY A 196 -2.63 -7.03 -20.30
C GLY A 196 -3.47 -5.75 -20.22
N PHE A 197 -4.57 -5.61 -20.95
CA PHE A 197 -5.49 -4.50 -20.75
C PHE A 197 -6.42 -4.75 -19.56
N PHE A 198 -6.28 -3.94 -18.52
CA PHE A 198 -7.01 -4.05 -17.25
C PHE A 198 -8.00 -2.90 -17.00
N GLY A 199 -8.16 -1.97 -17.95
CA GLY A 199 -8.92 -0.74 -17.80
C GLY A 199 -8.03 0.46 -17.48
N LEU A 200 -8.60 1.46 -16.83
CA LEU A 200 -7.92 2.71 -16.49
C LEU A 200 -7.54 2.83 -15.00
N GLU A 201 -8.03 1.95 -14.14
CA GLU A 201 -7.71 1.97 -12.71
C GLU A 201 -6.56 1.01 -12.40
N VAL A 202 -5.38 1.58 -12.10
CA VAL A 202 -4.18 0.80 -11.77
C VAL A 202 -4.37 0.06 -10.44
N GLY A 203 -4.12 -1.23 -10.47
CA GLY A 203 -4.31 -2.13 -9.33
C GLY A 203 -5.63 -2.88 -9.37
N LYS A 204 -6.56 -2.52 -10.24
CA LYS A 204 -7.80 -3.26 -10.47
C LYS A 204 -7.84 -3.83 -11.88
N SER A 205 -8.63 -4.88 -12.07
CA SER A 205 -8.98 -5.42 -13.37
C SER A 205 -10.48 -5.53 -13.47
N PHE A 206 -11.01 -5.55 -14.69
CA PHE A 206 -12.42 -5.83 -14.94
C PHE A 206 -12.57 -7.22 -15.55
N ASP A 207 -13.78 -7.77 -15.43
CA ASP A 207 -14.16 -9.03 -16.03
C ASP A 207 -15.03 -8.77 -17.26
N VAL A 208 -15.97 -7.83 -17.15
CA VAL A 208 -16.94 -7.48 -18.20
C VAL A 208 -17.06 -5.95 -18.35
N ALA A 209 -17.20 -5.47 -19.57
CA ALA A 209 -17.49 -4.07 -19.86
C ALA A 209 -18.85 -3.95 -20.57
N LEU A 210 -19.61 -2.94 -20.16
CA LEU A 210 -20.95 -2.63 -20.69
C LEU A 210 -21.03 -1.16 -21.08
N PRO A 211 -21.82 -0.79 -22.12
CA PRO A 211 -22.02 0.61 -22.44
C PRO A 211 -22.84 1.31 -21.35
N ILE A 212 -22.60 2.60 -21.16
CA ILE A 212 -23.26 3.43 -20.13
C ILE A 212 -24.79 3.38 -20.28
N CYS A 213 -25.31 3.36 -21.51
CA CYS A 213 -26.75 3.28 -21.79
C CYS A 213 -27.44 2.05 -21.14
N ALA A 214 -26.70 0.96 -20.92
CA ALA A 214 -27.21 -0.25 -20.29
C ALA A 214 -27.48 -0.07 -18.78
N ASP A 215 -27.06 1.01 -18.12
CA ASP A 215 -27.41 1.28 -16.73
C ASP A 215 -28.91 1.21 -16.48
N ALA A 216 -29.72 1.74 -17.40
CA ALA A 216 -31.18 1.70 -17.31
C ALA A 216 -31.73 0.26 -17.24
N MET A 217 -31.10 -0.70 -17.93
CA MET A 217 -31.50 -2.11 -17.91
C MET A 217 -31.29 -2.77 -16.54
N PHE A 218 -30.24 -2.38 -15.81
CA PHE A 218 -29.87 -2.93 -14.50
C PHE A 218 -30.49 -2.16 -13.33
N SER A 219 -30.56 -0.85 -13.43
CA SER A 219 -31.00 0.06 -12.36
C SER A 219 -32.51 0.37 -12.42
N GLY A 220 -33.18 0.15 -13.54
CA GLY A 220 -34.61 0.39 -13.72
C GLY A 220 -34.99 1.84 -13.41
N ALA A 221 -35.95 2.04 -12.49
CA ALA A 221 -36.39 3.38 -12.08
C ALA A 221 -35.29 4.21 -11.39
N ASN A 222 -34.23 3.57 -10.92
CA ASN A 222 -33.09 4.24 -10.27
C ASN A 222 -31.92 4.46 -11.24
N GLN A 223 -32.20 4.52 -12.55
CA GLN A 223 -31.17 4.79 -13.56
C GLN A 223 -30.44 6.11 -13.28
N ARG A 224 -29.14 6.13 -13.57
CA ARG A 224 -28.26 7.27 -13.28
C ARG A 224 -28.04 8.19 -14.48
N LEU A 225 -28.55 7.81 -15.66
CA LEU A 225 -28.30 8.51 -16.94
C LEU A 225 -28.79 9.96 -16.93
N ASP A 226 -29.97 10.21 -16.36
CA ASP A 226 -30.59 11.53 -16.32
C ASP A 226 -30.42 12.22 -14.97
N SER A 227 -29.75 11.55 -14.02
CA SER A 227 -29.54 12.09 -12.68
C SER A 227 -28.37 13.07 -12.65
N GLY A 228 -28.68 14.35 -12.46
CA GLY A 228 -27.67 15.39 -12.21
C GLY A 228 -27.04 15.33 -10.80
N THR A 229 -27.50 14.41 -9.95
CA THR A 229 -27.02 14.26 -8.57
C THR A 229 -26.26 12.98 -8.32
N ASN A 230 -26.24 12.04 -9.27
CA ASN A 230 -25.43 10.82 -9.18
C ASN A 230 -24.06 11.02 -9.82
N TRP A 231 -23.03 11.10 -8.98
CA TRP A 231 -21.64 11.28 -9.36
C TRP A 231 -20.95 9.90 -9.43
N TRP A 232 -20.72 9.37 -10.65
CA TRP A 232 -20.29 7.97 -10.82
C TRP A 232 -19.38 7.69 -12.02
N LEU A 233 -19.18 8.66 -12.92
CA LEU A 233 -18.36 8.52 -14.11
C LEU A 233 -17.04 9.27 -13.97
N MET A 234 -15.96 8.60 -14.32
CA MET A 234 -14.65 9.20 -14.57
C MET A 234 -14.54 9.58 -16.03
N VAL A 235 -13.84 10.67 -16.34
CA VAL A 235 -13.70 11.18 -17.70
C VAL A 235 -12.24 11.22 -18.11
N THR A 236 -11.94 10.64 -19.25
CA THR A 236 -10.60 10.59 -19.86
C THR A 236 -10.70 11.01 -21.32
N GLY A 237 -9.71 11.75 -21.81
CA GLY A 237 -9.66 12.14 -23.23
C GLY A 237 -8.25 12.01 -23.79
N ARG A 238 -8.16 11.85 -25.10
CA ARG A 238 -6.91 11.91 -25.85
C ARG A 238 -6.75 13.31 -26.42
N LEU A 239 -5.66 13.98 -26.06
CA LEU A 239 -5.35 15.32 -26.58
C LEU A 239 -5.19 15.31 -28.10
N LYS A 240 -5.61 16.39 -28.77
CA LYS A 240 -5.32 16.62 -30.18
C LYS A 240 -3.81 16.81 -30.39
N PRO A 241 -3.27 16.45 -31.56
CA PRO A 241 -1.87 16.71 -31.89
C PRO A 241 -1.51 18.18 -31.66
N GLY A 242 -0.41 18.41 -30.94
CA GLY A 242 0.08 19.75 -30.62
C GLY A 242 -0.58 20.43 -29.42
N TRP A 243 -1.60 19.83 -28.79
CA TRP A 243 -2.18 20.36 -27.56
C TRP A 243 -1.41 19.88 -26.34
N THR A 244 -1.23 20.77 -25.39
CA THR A 244 -0.66 20.47 -24.08
C THR A 244 -1.77 20.35 -23.03
N ILE A 245 -1.49 19.67 -21.93
CA ILE A 245 -2.39 19.58 -20.76
C ILE A 245 -2.78 20.98 -20.27
N ALA A 246 -1.83 21.92 -20.24
CA ALA A 246 -2.09 23.29 -19.80
C ALA A 246 -3.11 24.01 -20.70
N GLN A 247 -3.01 23.84 -22.02
CA GLN A 247 -3.96 24.42 -22.98
C GLN A 247 -5.34 23.79 -22.84
N ALA A 248 -5.41 22.45 -22.73
CA ALA A 248 -6.66 21.74 -22.48
C ALA A 248 -7.30 22.15 -21.15
N ASN A 249 -6.51 22.30 -20.09
CA ASN A 249 -6.98 22.77 -18.79
C ASN A 249 -7.56 24.19 -18.87
N SER A 250 -6.90 25.11 -19.56
CA SER A 250 -7.39 26.47 -19.76
C SER A 250 -8.72 26.49 -20.50
N GLN A 251 -8.85 25.71 -21.60
CA GLN A 251 -10.08 25.60 -22.37
C GLN A 251 -11.22 25.02 -21.54
N VAL A 252 -10.98 23.89 -20.81
CA VAL A 252 -12.00 23.23 -19.99
C VAL A 252 -12.41 24.11 -18.80
N SER A 253 -11.46 24.84 -18.19
CA SER A 253 -11.77 25.82 -17.14
C SER A 253 -12.66 26.94 -17.64
N THR A 254 -12.44 27.44 -18.87
CA THR A 254 -13.26 28.51 -19.48
C THR A 254 -14.72 28.06 -19.69
N ILE A 255 -14.93 26.81 -20.11
CA ILE A 255 -16.29 26.30 -20.33
C ILE A 255 -16.97 25.81 -19.04
N SER A 256 -16.27 25.75 -17.91
CA SER A 256 -16.82 25.19 -16.65
C SER A 256 -18.08 25.91 -16.19
N ALA A 257 -18.08 27.25 -16.08
CA ALA A 257 -19.24 27.99 -15.59
C ALA A 257 -20.54 27.76 -16.42
N PRO A 258 -20.53 27.89 -17.76
CA PRO A 258 -21.74 27.58 -18.55
C PRO A 258 -22.15 26.11 -18.49
N LEU A 259 -21.20 25.16 -18.29
CA LEU A 259 -21.52 23.74 -18.12
C LEU A 259 -22.28 23.50 -16.82
N PHE A 260 -21.77 24.01 -15.69
CA PHE A 260 -22.45 23.88 -14.40
C PHE A 260 -23.80 24.59 -14.36
N GLN A 261 -23.91 25.75 -15.02
CA GLN A 261 -25.19 26.44 -15.12
C GLN A 261 -26.26 25.62 -15.87
N GLN A 262 -25.90 24.95 -16.97
CA GLN A 262 -26.82 24.13 -17.76
C GLN A 262 -27.16 22.79 -17.14
N THR A 263 -26.24 22.24 -16.35
CA THR A 263 -26.41 20.93 -15.71
C THR A 263 -26.88 21.02 -14.25
N LEU A 264 -27.22 22.24 -13.77
CA LEU A 264 -27.75 22.41 -12.42
C LEU A 264 -29.07 21.66 -12.29
N PRO A 265 -29.16 20.66 -11.40
CA PRO A 265 -30.38 19.93 -11.19
C PRO A 265 -31.46 20.83 -10.55
N SER A 266 -32.71 20.72 -11.01
CA SER A 266 -33.84 21.50 -10.48
C SER A 266 -34.15 21.21 -9.01
N ASN A 267 -33.74 20.03 -8.52
CA ASN A 267 -33.94 19.60 -7.13
C ASN A 267 -32.72 19.88 -6.23
N TYR A 268 -31.78 20.72 -6.69
CA TYR A 268 -30.61 21.08 -5.85
C TYR A 268 -31.02 22.04 -4.73
N PRO A 269 -30.59 21.79 -3.47
CA PRO A 269 -30.88 22.70 -2.36
C PRO A 269 -30.26 24.08 -2.61
N ALA A 270 -30.97 25.14 -2.23
CA ALA A 270 -30.49 26.51 -2.43
C ALA A 270 -29.09 26.76 -1.81
N ALA A 271 -28.81 26.14 -0.67
CA ALA A 271 -27.50 26.24 -0.02
C ALA A 271 -26.34 25.64 -0.86
N SER A 272 -26.61 24.60 -1.66
CA SER A 272 -25.60 23.93 -2.47
C SER A 272 -25.51 24.44 -3.91
N VAL A 273 -26.45 25.28 -4.35
CA VAL A 273 -26.47 25.86 -5.71
C VAL A 273 -25.21 26.68 -5.98
N ASN A 274 -24.82 27.53 -5.05
CA ASN A 274 -23.64 28.37 -5.21
C ASN A 274 -22.35 27.54 -5.31
N ASP A 275 -22.23 26.49 -4.51
CA ASP A 275 -21.06 25.59 -4.56
C ASP A 275 -21.00 24.86 -5.91
N TYR A 276 -22.16 24.41 -6.41
CA TYR A 276 -22.26 23.78 -7.72
C TYR A 276 -21.86 24.74 -8.85
N LEU A 277 -22.42 25.95 -8.88
CA LEU A 277 -22.16 26.95 -9.93
C LEU A 277 -20.73 27.49 -9.91
N ASN A 278 -20.09 27.55 -8.75
CA ASN A 278 -18.70 27.99 -8.58
C ASN A 278 -17.66 26.89 -8.85
N SER A 279 -18.11 25.65 -9.02
CA SER A 279 -17.21 24.53 -9.27
C SER A 279 -16.46 24.68 -10.60
N LYS A 280 -15.23 24.19 -10.63
CA LYS A 280 -14.37 24.25 -11.82
C LYS A 280 -13.85 22.89 -12.20
N LEU A 281 -13.83 22.66 -13.50
CA LEU A 281 -13.19 21.47 -14.06
C LEU A 281 -11.68 21.71 -14.18
N GLU A 282 -10.92 20.63 -14.00
CA GLU A 282 -9.47 20.59 -14.13
C GLU A 282 -9.04 19.43 -15.02
N VAL A 283 -8.00 19.67 -15.82
CA VAL A 283 -7.40 18.65 -16.68
C VAL A 283 -6.02 18.32 -16.14
N VAL A 284 -5.77 17.04 -15.89
CA VAL A 284 -4.50 16.53 -15.37
C VAL A 284 -3.96 15.40 -16.24
N ASP A 285 -2.68 15.04 -16.05
CA ASP A 285 -2.05 13.92 -16.75
C ASP A 285 -2.79 12.60 -16.50
N GLY A 286 -3.21 11.94 -17.58
CA GLY A 286 -3.90 10.65 -17.58
C GLY A 286 -3.02 9.48 -17.98
N SER A 287 -1.76 9.72 -18.34
CA SER A 287 -0.86 8.71 -18.92
C SER A 287 -0.65 7.47 -18.04
N SER A 288 -0.65 7.64 -16.73
CA SER A 288 -0.47 6.58 -15.74
C SER A 288 -1.79 6.09 -15.12
N GLY A 289 -2.95 6.49 -15.68
CA GLY A 289 -4.27 6.09 -15.21
C GLY A 289 -4.64 6.60 -13.82
N TYR A 290 -5.84 6.22 -13.41
CA TYR A 290 -6.36 6.44 -12.06
C TYR A 290 -5.78 5.39 -11.07
N SER A 291 -5.48 5.75 -9.83
CA SER A 291 -4.96 4.79 -8.86
C SER A 291 -5.16 5.21 -7.41
N ILE A 292 -6.08 4.55 -6.72
CA ILE A 292 -6.22 4.64 -5.26
C ILE A 292 -4.97 4.10 -4.57
N LEU A 293 -4.34 3.08 -5.17
CA LEU A 293 -3.09 2.53 -4.65
C LEU A 293 -1.96 3.56 -4.63
N ARG A 294 -1.89 4.44 -5.64
CA ARG A 294 -0.91 5.52 -5.69
C ARG A 294 -1.07 6.46 -4.51
N ASP A 295 -2.29 6.91 -4.24
CA ASP A 295 -2.57 7.84 -3.15
C ASP A 295 -2.24 7.21 -1.77
N ASN A 296 -2.51 5.93 -1.60
CA ASN A 296 -2.27 5.22 -0.34
C ASN A 296 -0.82 4.77 -0.14
N TYR A 297 -0.10 4.41 -1.20
CA TYR A 297 1.20 3.72 -1.10
C TYR A 297 2.39 4.51 -1.64
N GLU A 298 2.21 5.62 -2.37
CA GLU A 298 3.33 6.38 -2.94
C GLU A 298 4.36 6.78 -1.87
N ARG A 299 3.94 7.46 -0.81
CA ARG A 299 4.83 7.87 0.29
C ARG A 299 5.46 6.69 1.04
N PRO A 300 4.71 5.66 1.45
CA PRO A 300 5.24 4.42 1.98
C PRO A 300 6.33 3.77 1.11
N LEU A 301 6.10 3.67 -0.20
CA LEU A 301 7.04 3.04 -1.13
C LEU A 301 8.36 3.82 -1.28
N TRP A 302 8.29 5.15 -1.34
CA TRP A 302 9.50 5.99 -1.33
C TRP A 302 10.31 5.82 -0.04
N LEU A 303 9.66 5.76 1.12
CA LEU A 303 10.33 5.50 2.38
C LEU A 303 10.96 4.11 2.42
N LEU A 304 10.23 3.07 1.96
CA LEU A 304 10.76 1.71 1.87
C LEU A 304 11.95 1.62 0.89
N LEU A 305 11.92 2.36 -0.21
CA LEU A 305 13.05 2.43 -1.14
C LEU A 305 14.29 3.07 -0.48
N ALA A 306 14.09 4.12 0.31
CA ALA A 306 15.17 4.73 1.09
C ALA A 306 15.73 3.74 2.13
N ILE A 307 14.87 3.02 2.85
CA ILE A 307 15.24 1.96 3.80
C ILE A 307 16.04 0.85 3.08
N ALA A 308 15.58 0.36 1.93
CA ALA A 308 16.30 -0.62 1.12
C ALA A 308 17.66 -0.08 0.64
N GLY A 309 17.74 1.21 0.31
CA GLY A 309 19.00 1.91 -0.02
C GLY A 309 20.00 1.89 1.15
N LEU A 310 19.53 2.05 2.39
CA LEU A 310 20.39 1.92 3.57
C LEU A 310 20.91 0.47 3.73
N VAL A 311 20.09 -0.54 3.49
CA VAL A 311 20.53 -1.95 3.46
C VAL A 311 21.60 -2.17 2.41
N LEU A 312 21.45 -1.59 1.22
CA LEU A 312 22.47 -1.66 0.17
C LEU A 312 23.78 -1.00 0.62
N LEU A 313 23.76 0.16 1.28
CA LEU A 313 24.95 0.81 1.81
C LEU A 313 25.66 -0.05 2.85
N ILE A 314 24.91 -0.73 3.73
CA ILE A 314 25.47 -1.70 4.70
C ILE A 314 26.12 -2.87 3.96
N THR A 315 25.44 -3.43 2.97
CA THR A 315 25.97 -4.51 2.09
C THR A 315 27.27 -4.09 1.44
N CYS A 316 27.31 -2.88 0.94
CA CYS A 316 28.47 -2.30 0.28
C CYS A 316 29.65 -2.10 1.26
N ALA A 317 29.36 -1.62 2.47
CA ALA A 317 30.38 -1.52 3.54
C ALA A 317 30.96 -2.88 3.90
N ASN A 318 30.13 -3.93 3.98
CA ASN A 318 30.57 -5.30 4.18
C ASN A 318 31.48 -5.79 3.06
N LEU A 319 31.08 -5.60 1.82
CA LEU A 319 31.88 -5.99 0.66
C LEU A 319 33.24 -5.26 0.66
N ALA A 320 33.24 -3.95 0.95
CA ALA A 320 34.48 -3.17 1.07
C ALA A 320 35.40 -3.73 2.19
N ASN A 321 34.84 -4.04 3.36
CA ASN A 321 35.62 -4.64 4.46
C ASN A 321 36.20 -6.00 4.09
N LEU A 322 35.43 -6.86 3.39
CA LEU A 322 35.88 -8.15 2.92
C LEU A 322 36.98 -8.02 1.83
N LEU A 323 36.82 -7.11 0.89
CA LEU A 323 37.81 -6.84 -0.16
C LEU A 323 39.11 -6.25 0.42
N LEU A 324 39.01 -5.33 1.39
CA LEU A 324 40.18 -4.81 2.10
C LEU A 324 40.91 -5.88 2.94
N ALA A 325 40.17 -6.81 3.56
CA ALA A 325 40.76 -7.95 4.23
C ALA A 325 41.56 -8.85 3.27
N ARG A 326 40.98 -9.13 2.10
CA ARG A 326 41.60 -9.94 1.06
C ARG A 326 42.81 -9.26 0.40
N ALA A 327 42.74 -7.95 0.18
CA ALA A 327 43.84 -7.17 -0.37
C ALA A 327 45.07 -7.19 0.51
N SER A 328 44.88 -7.16 1.86
CA SER A 328 46.00 -7.20 2.80
C SER A 328 46.73 -8.58 2.89
N THR A 329 45.99 -9.67 2.67
CA THR A 329 46.62 -11.01 2.56
C THR A 329 47.43 -11.21 1.26
N ARG A 330 47.16 -10.39 0.23
CA ARG A 330 47.83 -10.43 -1.06
C ARG A 330 48.89 -9.33 -1.28
N GLU A 331 49.21 -8.59 -0.25
CA GLU A 331 50.12 -7.44 -0.36
C GLU A 331 51.51 -7.83 -0.89
N ARG A 332 52.06 -8.94 -0.40
CA ARG A 332 53.34 -9.48 -0.91
C ARG A 332 53.25 -9.88 -2.40
N GLU A 333 52.18 -10.55 -2.81
CA GLU A 333 51.93 -10.92 -4.20
C GLU A 333 51.86 -9.69 -5.10
N ILE A 334 51.09 -8.64 -4.69
CA ILE A 334 50.97 -7.39 -5.42
C ILE A 334 52.31 -6.65 -5.51
N ALA A 335 53.06 -6.57 -4.40
CA ALA A 335 54.37 -5.93 -4.36
C ALA A 335 55.39 -6.63 -5.28
N VAL A 336 55.44 -7.97 -5.30
CA VAL A 336 56.25 -8.75 -6.22
C VAL A 336 55.89 -8.48 -7.68
N ARG A 337 54.59 -8.44 -7.99
CA ARG A 337 54.15 -8.14 -9.36
C ARG A 337 54.52 -6.71 -9.80
N GLN A 338 54.44 -5.73 -8.91
CA GLN A 338 54.91 -4.37 -9.20
C GLN A 338 56.42 -4.30 -9.37
N ALA A 339 57.17 -5.03 -8.53
CA ALA A 339 58.62 -5.12 -8.66
C ALA A 339 59.09 -5.76 -9.98
N VAL A 340 58.33 -6.72 -10.52
CA VAL A 340 58.55 -7.38 -11.83
C VAL A 340 58.00 -6.52 -12.98
N GLY A 341 57.51 -5.28 -12.75
CA GLY A 341 57.12 -4.33 -13.80
C GLY A 341 55.61 -4.30 -14.14
N ALA A 342 54.74 -4.91 -13.36
CA ALA A 342 53.29 -4.79 -13.61
C ALA A 342 52.80 -3.35 -13.30
N SER A 343 52.17 -2.71 -14.30
CA SER A 343 51.62 -1.37 -14.15
C SER A 343 50.45 -1.33 -13.11
N ARG A 344 50.34 -0.24 -12.36
CA ARG A 344 49.24 -0.02 -11.38
C ARG A 344 47.89 -0.18 -12.06
N PHE A 345 47.73 0.33 -13.28
CA PHE A 345 46.47 0.21 -14.05
C PHE A 345 46.08 -1.25 -14.30
N ARG A 346 47.03 -2.14 -14.63
CA ARG A 346 46.76 -3.56 -14.82
C ARG A 346 46.29 -4.26 -13.57
N ILE A 347 46.83 -3.91 -12.41
CA ILE A 347 46.43 -4.48 -11.11
C ILE A 347 45.05 -3.97 -10.73
N VAL A 348 44.77 -2.66 -10.87
CA VAL A 348 43.44 -2.07 -10.60
C VAL A 348 42.41 -2.72 -11.51
N ARG A 349 42.68 -2.84 -12.83
CA ARG A 349 41.77 -3.49 -13.77
C ARG A 349 41.45 -4.94 -13.37
N GLN A 350 42.42 -5.69 -12.93
CA GLN A 350 42.25 -7.07 -12.48
C GLN A 350 41.35 -7.16 -11.23
N LEU A 351 41.56 -6.31 -10.25
CA LEU A 351 40.71 -6.25 -9.06
C LEU A 351 39.27 -5.79 -9.39
N LEU A 352 39.14 -4.84 -10.31
CA LEU A 352 37.82 -4.42 -10.81
C LEU A 352 37.08 -5.54 -11.52
N VAL A 353 37.75 -6.36 -12.32
CA VAL A 353 37.14 -7.53 -12.98
C VAL A 353 36.61 -8.53 -11.95
N GLU A 354 37.34 -8.80 -10.85
CA GLU A 354 36.84 -9.64 -9.75
C GLU A 354 35.56 -9.05 -9.13
N THR A 355 35.52 -7.72 -8.90
CA THR A 355 34.34 -7.04 -8.32
C THR A 355 33.17 -7.02 -9.29
N ILE A 356 33.40 -6.78 -10.60
CA ILE A 356 32.37 -6.81 -11.63
C ILE A 356 31.74 -8.20 -11.74
N LEU A 357 32.56 -9.28 -11.68
CA LEU A 357 32.04 -10.64 -11.69
C LEU A 357 31.14 -10.93 -10.47
N LEU A 358 31.57 -10.52 -9.26
CA LEU A 358 30.74 -10.65 -8.05
C LEU A 358 29.42 -9.86 -8.18
N ALA A 359 29.52 -8.63 -8.68
CA ALA A 359 28.32 -7.80 -8.88
C ALA A 359 27.39 -8.37 -9.96
N ALA A 360 27.93 -8.90 -11.07
CA ALA A 360 27.11 -9.51 -12.12
C ALA A 360 26.35 -10.74 -11.60
N ILE A 361 27.04 -11.65 -10.88
CA ILE A 361 26.38 -12.82 -10.28
C ILE A 361 25.38 -12.40 -9.22
N GLY A 362 25.75 -11.45 -8.32
CA GLY A 362 24.87 -10.91 -7.28
C GLY A 362 23.64 -10.21 -7.86
N THR A 363 23.81 -9.44 -8.95
CA THR A 363 22.70 -8.76 -9.63
C THR A 363 21.77 -9.76 -10.32
N SER A 364 22.28 -10.79 -10.98
CA SER A 364 21.46 -11.82 -11.62
C SER A 364 20.62 -12.57 -10.60
N LEU A 365 21.21 -12.99 -9.48
CA LEU A 365 20.47 -13.61 -8.37
C LEU A 365 19.52 -12.60 -7.68
N GLY A 366 19.96 -11.35 -7.55
CA GLY A 366 19.14 -10.26 -7.03
C GLY A 366 17.90 -9.99 -7.87
N LEU A 367 18.00 -10.08 -9.21
CA LEU A 367 16.85 -9.90 -10.10
C LEU A 367 15.82 -11.05 -9.94
N VAL A 368 16.30 -12.29 -9.81
CA VAL A 368 15.42 -13.45 -9.52
C VAL A 368 14.73 -13.28 -8.17
N LEU A 369 15.48 -12.86 -7.15
CA LEU A 369 14.92 -12.56 -5.82
C LEU A 369 13.92 -11.41 -5.86
N ALA A 370 14.22 -10.36 -6.64
CA ALA A 370 13.33 -9.22 -6.80
C ALA A 370 12.01 -9.62 -7.44
N GLN A 371 12.02 -10.50 -8.43
CA GLN A 371 10.79 -11.00 -9.06
C GLN A 371 9.93 -11.79 -8.06
N ALA A 372 10.55 -12.71 -7.31
CA ALA A 372 9.85 -13.49 -6.30
C ALA A 372 9.29 -12.60 -5.17
N LEU A 373 10.08 -11.62 -4.70
CA LEU A 373 9.66 -10.68 -3.68
C LEU A 373 8.59 -9.73 -4.19
N GLY A 374 8.69 -9.24 -5.43
CA GLY A 374 7.70 -8.37 -6.07
C GLY A 374 6.33 -9.03 -6.16
N THR A 375 6.26 -10.28 -6.64
CA THR A 375 5.01 -11.05 -6.69
C THR A 375 4.43 -11.31 -5.30
N PHE A 376 5.28 -11.63 -4.32
CA PHE A 376 4.86 -11.79 -2.91
C PHE A 376 4.30 -10.48 -2.32
N LEU A 377 4.91 -9.33 -2.62
CA LEU A 377 4.45 -8.02 -2.14
C LEU A 377 3.10 -7.65 -2.75
N VAL A 378 2.90 -7.86 -4.05
CA VAL A 378 1.60 -7.64 -4.71
C VAL A 378 0.52 -8.51 -4.07
N ALA A 379 0.79 -9.78 -3.87
CA ALA A 379 -0.13 -10.70 -3.19
C ALA A 379 -0.43 -10.26 -1.74
N SER A 380 0.54 -9.63 -1.06
CA SER A 380 0.39 -9.14 0.32
C SER A 380 -0.40 -7.82 0.43
N ILE A 381 -0.54 -7.06 -0.66
CA ILE A 381 -1.35 -5.82 -0.72
C ILE A 381 -2.81 -6.16 -1.08
N GLY A 382 -3.03 -7.26 -1.81
CA GLY A 382 -4.37 -7.74 -2.15
C GLY A 382 -5.09 -8.33 -0.94
N THR A 383 -6.43 -8.27 -1.01
CA THR A 383 -7.32 -8.97 -0.08
C THR A 383 -8.01 -10.13 -0.79
N THR A 384 -8.74 -10.96 -0.05
CA THR A 384 -9.56 -12.02 -0.65
C THR A 384 -10.68 -11.46 -1.55
N ARG A 385 -11.05 -10.18 -1.39
CA ARG A 385 -12.08 -9.48 -2.17
C ARG A 385 -11.53 -8.63 -3.29
N ASP A 386 -10.49 -7.84 -2.98
CA ASP A 386 -9.84 -6.94 -3.92
C ASP A 386 -8.47 -7.52 -4.27
N VAL A 387 -8.46 -8.42 -5.24
CA VAL A 387 -7.21 -8.93 -5.80
C VAL A 387 -6.54 -7.79 -6.56
N VAL A 388 -5.39 -7.37 -6.06
CA VAL A 388 -4.61 -6.32 -6.70
C VAL A 388 -3.94 -6.86 -7.96
N PHE A 389 -4.24 -6.27 -9.10
CA PHE A 389 -3.64 -6.58 -10.37
C PHE A 389 -2.53 -5.56 -10.69
N LEU A 390 -1.27 -5.95 -10.47
CA LEU A 390 -0.10 -5.13 -10.79
C LEU A 390 0.89 -5.98 -11.57
N ASP A 391 1.27 -5.50 -12.74
CA ASP A 391 2.34 -6.10 -13.52
C ASP A 391 3.70 -5.61 -13.02
N VAL A 392 4.39 -6.47 -12.27
CA VAL A 392 5.74 -6.26 -11.72
C VAL A 392 6.83 -6.93 -12.58
N ALA A 393 6.52 -7.29 -13.82
CA ALA A 393 7.54 -7.80 -14.73
C ALA A 393 8.67 -6.76 -14.93
N PRO A 394 9.94 -7.18 -14.99
CA PRO A 394 11.05 -6.27 -15.18
C PRO A 394 10.98 -5.64 -16.58
N ASP A 395 10.80 -4.34 -16.62
CA ASP A 395 10.85 -3.49 -17.81
C ASP A 395 12.24 -2.81 -17.95
N LEU A 396 12.42 -2.05 -19.03
CA LEU A 396 13.67 -1.31 -19.27
C LEU A 396 14.03 -0.33 -18.14
N ARG A 397 13.04 0.24 -17.44
CA ARG A 397 13.27 1.15 -16.30
C ARG A 397 13.80 0.38 -15.10
N VAL A 398 13.22 -0.77 -14.80
CA VAL A 398 13.67 -1.66 -13.72
C VAL A 398 15.06 -2.20 -14.02
N LEU A 399 15.32 -2.65 -15.26
CA LEU A 399 16.64 -3.13 -15.66
C LEU A 399 17.68 -2.00 -15.60
N GLY A 400 17.34 -0.79 -16.07
CA GLY A 400 18.19 0.39 -16.00
C GLY A 400 18.50 0.80 -14.56
N PHE A 401 17.51 0.79 -13.67
CA PHE A 401 17.69 1.04 -12.24
C PHE A 401 18.63 0.00 -11.61
N THR A 402 18.36 -1.28 -11.85
CA THR A 402 19.16 -2.38 -11.30
C THR A 402 20.62 -2.33 -11.79
N ALA A 403 20.82 -2.06 -13.07
CA ALA A 403 22.16 -1.87 -13.65
C ALA A 403 22.87 -0.66 -13.03
N SER A 404 22.17 0.46 -12.86
CA SER A 404 22.72 1.67 -12.21
C SER A 404 23.15 1.41 -10.77
N VAL A 405 22.34 0.71 -10.00
CA VAL A 405 22.66 0.28 -8.63
C VAL A 405 23.87 -0.63 -8.59
N ALA A 406 23.96 -1.61 -9.51
CA ALA A 406 25.10 -2.51 -9.61
C ALA A 406 26.39 -1.77 -9.99
N VAL A 407 26.35 -0.89 -10.96
CA VAL A 407 27.49 -0.05 -11.39
C VAL A 407 27.95 0.86 -10.26
N LEU A 408 27.01 1.55 -9.57
CA LEU A 408 27.32 2.40 -8.44
C LEU A 408 28.02 1.61 -7.32
N THR A 409 27.52 0.42 -7.02
CA THR A 409 28.11 -0.51 -6.06
C THR A 409 29.56 -0.88 -6.44
N CYS A 410 29.81 -1.22 -7.72
CA CYS A 410 31.14 -1.53 -8.22
C CYS A 410 32.11 -0.34 -8.11
N ILE A 411 31.65 0.87 -8.46
CA ILE A 411 32.49 2.08 -8.42
C ILE A 411 32.85 2.43 -6.97
N VAL A 412 31.86 2.55 -6.10
CA VAL A 412 32.07 3.03 -4.72
C VAL A 412 32.92 2.04 -3.92
N PHE A 413 32.66 0.74 -4.06
CA PHE A 413 33.23 -0.30 -3.20
C PHE A 413 34.26 -1.20 -3.88
N GLY A 414 34.34 -1.20 -5.23
CA GLY A 414 35.38 -1.90 -5.99
C GLY A 414 36.59 -1.03 -6.29
N LEU A 415 36.37 0.22 -6.72
CA LEU A 415 37.45 1.11 -7.14
C LEU A 415 38.28 1.64 -5.94
N THR A 416 37.64 2.01 -4.84
CA THR A 416 38.32 2.57 -3.67
C THR A 416 39.36 1.59 -3.07
N PRO A 417 39.04 0.31 -2.76
CA PRO A 417 40.01 -0.67 -2.31
C PRO A 417 41.08 -0.98 -3.37
N ALA A 418 40.73 -1.05 -4.65
CA ALA A 418 41.68 -1.34 -5.74
C ALA A 418 42.74 -0.23 -5.90
N LEU A 419 42.31 1.04 -5.84
CA LEU A 419 43.24 2.19 -5.90
C LEU A 419 44.17 2.22 -4.67
N ARG A 420 43.67 1.89 -3.48
CA ARG A 420 44.48 1.85 -2.26
C ARG A 420 45.45 0.68 -2.24
N ALA A 421 45.07 -0.50 -2.73
CA ALA A 421 45.94 -1.66 -2.81
C ALA A 421 47.19 -1.43 -3.69
N THR A 422 47.10 -0.51 -4.66
CA THR A 422 48.22 -0.19 -5.57
C THR A 422 49.12 0.97 -5.12
N ARG A 423 48.78 1.67 -4.00
CA ARG A 423 49.60 2.78 -3.44
C ARG A 423 50.77 2.30 -2.57
N VAL A 424 50.94 1.00 -2.36
CA VAL A 424 52.05 0.44 -1.56
C VAL A 424 53.34 0.53 -2.34
N SER A 425 54.39 1.15 -1.77
CA SER A 425 55.69 1.18 -2.42
C SER A 425 56.39 -0.19 -2.31
N PRO A 426 56.90 -0.73 -3.39
CA PRO A 426 57.58 -2.04 -3.38
C PRO A 426 58.73 -2.11 -2.36
N GLY A 427 59.45 -1.02 -2.18
CA GLY A 427 60.57 -0.95 -1.19
C GLY A 427 60.12 -0.98 0.26
N ALA A 428 58.95 -0.44 0.59
CA ALA A 428 58.37 -0.51 1.95
C ALA A 428 57.87 -1.91 2.29
N ALA A 429 57.25 -2.62 1.28
CA ALA A 429 56.78 -3.98 1.47
C ALA A 429 57.88 -5.03 1.69
N MET A 430 59.08 -4.81 1.16
CA MET A 430 60.23 -5.67 1.36
C MET A 430 61.02 -5.33 2.64
N LYS A 431 60.94 -4.11 3.15
CA LYS A 431 61.63 -3.66 4.39
C LYS A 431 60.81 -3.91 5.67
N VAL A 432 59.56 -4.41 5.59
CA VAL A 432 58.62 -4.60 6.75
C VAL A 432 59.03 -5.74 7.70
N ALA A 433 60.21 -6.33 7.57
CA ALA A 433 60.72 -7.20 8.64
C ALA A 433 61.15 -6.45 9.92
N GLY A 434 61.17 -5.11 9.97
CA GLY A 434 61.72 -4.41 11.09
C GLY A 434 60.97 -3.19 11.66
N ARG A 435 60.18 -2.40 10.93
CA ARG A 435 59.53 -1.15 11.43
C ARG A 435 58.28 -0.78 10.70
N GLY A 436 57.13 -1.35 11.06
CA GLY A 436 55.86 -1.15 10.34
C GLY A 436 54.66 -0.73 11.18
N LEU A 437 54.78 0.23 12.09
CA LEU A 437 53.67 0.64 12.97
C LEU A 437 52.70 1.68 12.34
N THR A 438 53.11 2.47 11.36
CA THR A 438 52.30 3.62 10.85
C THR A 438 51.34 3.24 9.72
N ALA A 439 51.76 2.47 8.73
CA ALA A 439 50.90 2.08 7.59
C ALA A 439 49.76 1.12 7.98
N GLY A 440 49.99 0.28 9.01
CA GLY A 440 48.95 -0.61 9.57
C GLY A 440 47.87 0.13 10.35
N ARG A 441 48.19 1.26 10.97
CA ARG A 441 47.28 2.05 11.82
C ARG A 441 46.25 2.80 11.00
N GLU A 442 46.59 3.37 9.84
CA GLU A 442 45.66 4.06 8.95
C GLU A 442 44.65 3.08 8.28
N ARG A 443 45.09 1.89 7.89
CA ARG A 443 44.19 0.89 7.26
C ARG A 443 43.23 0.30 8.30
N PHE A 444 43.62 0.11 9.51
CA PHE A 444 42.78 -0.35 10.59
C PHE A 444 41.74 0.71 10.96
N SER A 445 42.08 1.99 10.87
CA SER A 445 41.17 3.13 11.08
C SER A 445 40.03 3.15 10.08
N LEU A 446 40.29 2.92 8.77
CA LEU A 446 39.22 2.92 7.74
C LEU A 446 38.20 1.79 7.96
N ARG A 447 38.66 0.57 8.26
CA ARG A 447 37.78 -0.57 8.52
C ARG A 447 36.91 -0.34 9.75
N ARG A 448 37.47 0.24 10.81
CA ARG A 448 36.69 0.67 12.00
C ARG A 448 35.64 1.71 11.61
N GLY A 449 36.00 2.70 10.78
CA GLY A 449 35.09 3.72 10.31
C GLY A 449 33.90 3.11 9.51
N LEU A 450 34.17 2.14 8.61
CA LEU A 450 33.10 1.44 7.86
C LEU A 450 32.16 0.66 8.80
N VAL A 451 32.68 0.01 9.85
CA VAL A 451 31.85 -0.69 10.84
C VAL A 451 31.03 0.29 11.66
N VAL A 452 31.59 1.43 12.07
CA VAL A 452 30.87 2.49 12.79
C VAL A 452 29.69 3.00 11.93
N ILE A 453 29.94 3.32 10.65
CA ILE A 453 28.88 3.73 9.71
C ILE A 453 27.83 2.63 9.57
N GLN A 454 28.23 1.39 9.41
CA GLN A 454 27.34 0.24 9.30
C GLN A 454 26.46 0.07 10.55
N VAL A 455 27.02 0.22 11.76
CA VAL A 455 26.26 0.18 13.02
C VAL A 455 25.27 1.35 13.08
N ALA A 456 25.71 2.56 12.70
CA ALA A 456 24.84 3.74 12.66
C ALA A 456 23.65 3.55 11.70
N LEU A 457 23.89 3.02 10.48
CA LEU A 457 22.83 2.72 9.51
C LEU A 457 21.92 1.58 10.01
N SER A 458 22.50 0.56 10.66
CA SER A 458 21.71 -0.53 11.26
C SER A 458 20.82 -0.03 12.39
N LEU A 459 21.28 0.96 13.18
CA LEU A 459 20.44 1.62 14.20
C LEU A 459 19.22 2.29 13.57
N VAL A 460 19.39 3.00 12.44
CA VAL A 460 18.27 3.63 11.71
C VAL A 460 17.24 2.58 11.29
N LEU A 461 17.70 1.45 10.72
CA LEU A 461 16.83 0.38 10.25
C LEU A 461 16.09 -0.33 11.38
N VAL A 462 16.78 -0.67 12.45
CA VAL A 462 16.17 -1.34 13.62
C VAL A 462 15.22 -0.42 14.35
N ALA A 463 15.57 0.86 14.53
CA ALA A 463 14.68 1.85 15.13
C ALA A 463 13.42 2.06 14.28
N SER A 464 13.57 2.16 12.94
CA SER A 464 12.41 2.26 12.02
C SER A 464 11.51 1.01 12.12
N ALA A 465 12.09 -0.18 12.15
CA ALA A 465 11.36 -1.44 12.32
C ALA A 465 10.55 -1.47 13.62
N LEU A 466 11.15 -1.03 14.72
CA LEU A 466 10.49 -0.94 16.02
C LEU A 466 9.38 0.12 16.03
N LEU A 467 9.62 1.30 15.44
CA LEU A 467 8.61 2.36 15.35
C LEU A 467 7.37 1.89 14.59
N PHE A 468 7.53 1.29 13.39
CA PHE A 468 6.39 0.78 12.62
C PHE A 468 5.70 -0.39 13.31
N SER A 469 6.44 -1.32 13.90
CA SER A 469 5.87 -2.45 14.63
C SER A 469 5.08 -2.00 15.86
N ARG A 470 5.60 -1.02 16.63
CA ARG A 470 4.89 -0.46 17.79
C ARG A 470 3.69 0.36 17.40
N SER A 471 3.78 1.14 16.30
CA SER A 471 2.67 1.90 15.74
C SER A 471 1.53 0.96 15.31
N LEU A 472 1.83 -0.12 14.59
CA LEU A 472 0.85 -1.15 14.24
C LEU A 472 0.24 -1.81 15.49
N ASN A 473 1.05 -2.17 16.48
CA ASN A 473 0.57 -2.80 17.70
C ASN A 473 -0.34 -1.87 18.53
N LYS A 474 -0.07 -0.55 18.54
CA LYS A 474 -0.96 0.43 19.14
C LYS A 474 -2.31 0.49 18.41
N LEU A 475 -2.31 0.50 17.06
CA LEU A 475 -3.53 0.47 16.27
C LEU A 475 -4.36 -0.80 16.50
N LEU A 476 -3.70 -1.96 16.55
CA LEU A 476 -4.38 -3.25 16.78
C LEU A 476 -4.96 -3.38 18.20
N LYS A 477 -4.43 -2.64 19.17
CA LYS A 477 -4.88 -2.62 20.58
C LYS A 477 -5.75 -1.41 20.92
N LEU A 478 -6.00 -0.54 19.94
CA LEU A 478 -6.80 0.67 20.16
C LEU A 478 -8.22 0.31 20.55
N ASP A 479 -8.72 0.92 21.64
CA ASP A 479 -10.14 0.91 21.94
C ASP A 479 -10.89 1.78 20.92
N ALA A 480 -11.64 1.12 20.03
CA ALA A 480 -12.47 1.80 19.05
C ALA A 480 -13.74 2.43 19.65
N GLY A 481 -13.95 2.30 20.96
CA GLY A 481 -15.17 2.74 21.64
C GLY A 481 -16.32 1.72 21.56
N PHE A 482 -16.05 0.56 20.98
CA PHE A 482 -16.99 -0.57 20.90
C PHE A 482 -16.26 -1.92 20.88
N ASN A 483 -16.96 -2.97 21.25
CA ASN A 483 -16.42 -4.30 21.30
C ASN A 483 -16.39 -4.93 19.89
N GLN A 484 -15.18 -5.27 19.38
CA GLN A 484 -14.95 -5.84 18.05
C GLN A 484 -14.97 -7.37 18.01
N GLU A 485 -15.04 -8.06 19.17
CA GLU A 485 -14.92 -9.50 19.24
C GLU A 485 -16.22 -10.18 18.82
N ASN A 486 -16.10 -11.32 18.16
CA ASN A 486 -17.19 -12.17 17.74
C ASN A 486 -18.29 -11.46 16.93
N LEU A 487 -17.90 -10.48 16.11
CA LEU A 487 -18.80 -9.80 15.20
C LEU A 487 -18.70 -10.36 13.78
N LEU A 488 -19.89 -10.58 13.19
CA LEU A 488 -20.06 -10.96 11.79
C LEU A 488 -20.91 -9.91 11.09
N ILE A 489 -20.57 -9.59 9.87
CA ILE A 489 -21.34 -8.69 9.00
C ILE A 489 -22.00 -9.53 7.91
N ALA A 490 -23.33 -9.45 7.81
CA ALA A 490 -24.09 -10.00 6.70
C ALA A 490 -24.55 -8.85 5.80
N ARG A 491 -24.06 -8.78 4.58
CA ARG A 491 -24.61 -7.91 3.53
C ARG A 491 -25.67 -8.71 2.77
N VAL A 492 -26.92 -8.29 2.88
CA VAL A 492 -28.05 -8.98 2.26
C VAL A 492 -28.68 -8.06 1.23
N GLY A 493 -28.64 -8.47 -0.04
CA GLY A 493 -29.29 -7.82 -1.18
C GLY A 493 -30.54 -8.59 -1.59
N PHE A 494 -31.60 -7.88 -1.92
CA PHE A 494 -32.87 -8.46 -2.39
C PHE A 494 -33.40 -7.78 -3.64
N ASN A 495 -32.49 -7.21 -4.46
CA ASN A 495 -32.82 -6.58 -5.75
C ASN A 495 -33.57 -7.54 -6.68
N ARG A 496 -33.18 -8.83 -6.66
CA ARG A 496 -33.81 -9.88 -7.47
C ARG A 496 -35.27 -10.10 -7.16
N LEU A 497 -35.67 -9.87 -5.91
CA LEU A 497 -37.03 -10.17 -5.45
C LEU A 497 -38.03 -9.10 -5.88
N LYS A 498 -37.57 -7.98 -6.48
CA LYS A 498 -38.40 -6.86 -6.95
C LYS A 498 -39.45 -6.41 -5.93
N ILE A 499 -39.09 -6.42 -4.65
CA ILE A 499 -39.97 -6.04 -3.55
C ILE A 499 -40.37 -4.57 -3.69
N ASP A 500 -41.67 -4.30 -3.62
CA ASP A 500 -42.19 -2.95 -3.60
C ASP A 500 -41.51 -2.10 -2.52
N PRO A 501 -41.09 -0.86 -2.81
CA PRO A 501 -40.48 0.03 -1.84
C PRO A 501 -41.23 0.15 -0.51
N ALA A 502 -42.58 0.14 -0.55
CA ALA A 502 -43.42 0.19 0.64
C ALA A 502 -43.25 -1.02 1.56
N ASN A 503 -42.94 -2.21 1.01
CA ASN A 503 -42.82 -3.47 1.74
C ASN A 503 -41.39 -3.80 2.15
N ARG A 504 -40.39 -3.02 1.73
CA ARG A 504 -38.98 -3.31 1.99
C ARG A 504 -38.59 -3.29 3.46
N LEU A 505 -39.19 -2.38 4.26
CA LEU A 505 -38.94 -2.34 5.70
C LEU A 505 -39.45 -3.62 6.40
N ALA A 506 -40.68 -4.03 6.09
CA ALA A 506 -41.25 -5.26 6.63
C ALA A 506 -40.41 -6.49 6.26
N PHE A 507 -39.97 -6.56 5.00
CA PHE A 507 -39.09 -7.64 4.53
C PHE A 507 -37.73 -7.65 5.23
N ARG A 508 -37.13 -6.49 5.45
CA ARG A 508 -35.86 -6.39 6.23
C ARG A 508 -36.05 -6.88 7.67
N GLY A 509 -37.19 -6.58 8.30
CA GLY A 509 -37.55 -7.10 9.59
C GLY A 509 -37.62 -8.63 9.62
N GLN A 510 -38.23 -9.25 8.61
CA GLN A 510 -38.25 -10.72 8.47
C GLN A 510 -36.84 -11.32 8.32
N VAL A 511 -35.98 -10.71 7.52
CA VAL A 511 -34.57 -11.14 7.39
C VAL A 511 -33.84 -11.03 8.73
N LEU A 512 -34.04 -9.94 9.46
CA LEU A 512 -33.44 -9.73 10.79
C LEU A 512 -33.86 -10.79 11.77
N GLU A 513 -35.19 -11.10 11.87
CA GLU A 513 -35.71 -12.14 12.75
C GLU A 513 -35.20 -13.54 12.34
N ARG A 514 -35.06 -13.82 11.06
CA ARG A 514 -34.48 -15.08 10.61
C ARG A 514 -33.01 -15.24 11.02
N ILE A 515 -32.21 -14.18 10.93
CA ILE A 515 -30.83 -14.16 11.43
C ILE A 515 -30.80 -14.36 12.94
N LYS A 516 -31.66 -13.65 13.67
CA LYS A 516 -31.76 -13.70 15.14
C LYS A 516 -32.14 -15.10 15.65
N ALA A 517 -32.97 -15.82 14.89
CA ALA A 517 -33.36 -17.17 15.21
C ALA A 517 -32.27 -18.22 14.96
N THR A 518 -31.14 -17.88 14.36
CA THR A 518 -30.04 -18.83 14.09
C THR A 518 -29.32 -19.17 15.39
N PRO A 519 -29.18 -20.45 15.77
CA PRO A 519 -28.48 -20.88 16.99
C PRO A 519 -27.05 -20.34 17.03
N GLY A 520 -26.65 -19.74 18.15
CA GLY A 520 -25.34 -19.12 18.33
C GLY A 520 -25.31 -17.61 18.06
N VAL A 521 -26.36 -17.02 17.49
CA VAL A 521 -26.55 -15.57 17.42
C VAL A 521 -26.97 -15.06 18.82
N LYS A 522 -26.24 -14.06 19.33
CA LYS A 522 -26.55 -13.38 20.59
C LYS A 522 -27.42 -12.16 20.38
N ASP A 523 -26.96 -11.26 19.54
CA ASP A 523 -27.63 -10.01 19.20
C ASP A 523 -27.47 -9.74 17.71
N VAL A 524 -28.45 -9.09 17.10
CA VAL A 524 -28.39 -8.65 15.69
C VAL A 524 -29.00 -7.27 15.53
N SER A 525 -28.41 -6.44 14.70
CA SER A 525 -28.96 -5.15 14.32
C SER A 525 -28.66 -4.83 12.86
N GLU A 526 -29.49 -4.01 12.25
CA GLU A 526 -29.20 -3.49 10.90
C GLU A 526 -28.46 -2.16 10.95
N MET A 527 -27.73 -1.85 9.86
CA MET A 527 -27.01 -0.58 9.68
C MET A 527 -26.81 -0.24 8.21
N ASP A 528 -26.63 1.06 7.91
CA ASP A 528 -26.23 1.53 6.57
C ASP A 528 -24.72 1.42 6.33
N SER A 529 -23.93 1.89 7.28
CA SER A 529 -22.49 1.96 7.18
C SER A 529 -21.82 1.07 8.22
N ILE A 530 -20.88 0.25 7.78
CA ILE A 530 -20.07 -0.58 8.69
C ILE A 530 -18.99 0.31 9.29
N PRO A 531 -18.87 0.38 10.63
CA PRO A 531 -17.79 1.12 11.26
C PRO A 531 -16.41 0.70 10.76
N LEU A 532 -15.45 1.64 10.70
CA LEU A 532 -14.04 1.42 10.31
C LEU A 532 -13.81 0.98 8.85
N THR A 533 -14.79 1.18 7.98
CA THR A 533 -14.65 0.82 6.54
C THR A 533 -14.58 2.03 5.59
N GLY A 534 -14.49 3.24 6.13
CA GLY A 534 -14.36 4.48 5.35
C GLY A 534 -15.64 4.94 4.66
N GLY A 535 -16.78 4.32 4.96
CA GLY A 535 -18.07 4.59 4.32
C GLY A 535 -19.05 5.34 5.22
N GLY A 536 -18.93 6.66 5.33
CA GLY A 536 -19.93 7.51 5.99
C GLY A 536 -20.63 8.43 4.99
N ARG A 537 -21.95 8.61 5.13
CA ARG A 537 -22.65 9.73 4.49
C ARG A 537 -22.49 10.94 5.40
N GLY A 538 -21.98 12.06 4.90
CA GLY A 538 -21.89 13.31 5.65
C GLY A 538 -23.01 14.29 5.27
N ASN A 539 -23.52 15.02 6.23
CA ASN A 539 -24.40 16.16 6.00
C ASN A 539 -24.23 17.21 7.11
N ALA A 540 -24.63 18.44 6.85
CA ALA A 540 -24.58 19.49 7.85
C ALA A 540 -25.81 19.46 8.76
N VAL A 541 -25.61 19.77 10.03
CA VAL A 541 -26.66 19.84 11.04
C VAL A 541 -26.50 21.09 11.91
N TRP A 542 -27.61 21.63 12.43
CA TRP A 542 -27.66 22.74 13.42
C TRP A 542 -28.86 22.57 14.31
N LEU A 543 -28.80 23.14 15.53
CA LEU A 543 -29.93 23.11 16.46
C LEU A 543 -31.10 23.96 15.94
N GLU A 544 -32.33 23.45 16.15
CA GLU A 544 -33.55 24.20 15.83
C GLU A 544 -33.54 25.55 16.55
N GLY A 545 -33.91 26.61 15.84
CA GLY A 545 -33.84 27.99 16.34
C GLY A 545 -32.48 28.69 16.21
N ARG A 546 -31.44 27.99 15.76
CA ARG A 546 -30.16 28.60 15.31
C ARG A 546 -30.13 28.79 13.79
N THR A 547 -29.20 29.57 13.32
CA THR A 547 -29.03 29.81 11.87
C THR A 547 -28.18 28.75 11.22
N SER A 548 -28.34 28.58 9.91
CA SER A 548 -27.46 27.70 9.11
C SER A 548 -25.98 28.13 9.12
N ALA A 549 -25.64 29.30 9.64
CA ALA A 549 -24.27 29.73 9.89
C ALA A 549 -23.57 28.93 11.00
N ASP A 550 -24.33 28.34 11.92
CA ASP A 550 -23.85 27.52 13.03
C ASP A 550 -23.76 26.02 12.66
N LYS A 551 -23.77 25.68 11.36
CA LYS A 551 -23.79 24.30 10.89
C LYS A 551 -22.52 23.52 11.24
N VAL A 552 -22.69 22.26 11.60
CA VAL A 552 -21.64 21.27 11.88
C VAL A 552 -21.76 20.14 10.87
N ASP A 553 -20.70 19.82 10.18
CA ASP A 553 -20.66 18.63 9.31
C ASP A 553 -20.59 17.37 10.18
N ALA A 554 -21.57 16.47 10.06
CA ALA A 554 -21.65 15.23 10.80
C ALA A 554 -21.72 14.01 9.86
N SER A 555 -21.20 12.88 10.30
CA SER A 555 -21.37 11.59 9.64
C SER A 555 -22.67 10.95 10.08
N PHE A 556 -23.37 10.27 9.16
CA PHE A 556 -24.68 9.67 9.41
C PHE A 556 -24.65 8.15 9.29
N ASN A 557 -25.34 7.45 10.20
CA ASN A 557 -25.61 6.03 10.08
C ASN A 557 -27.07 5.72 10.45
N ARG A 558 -27.83 5.09 9.57
CA ARG A 558 -29.16 4.57 9.90
C ARG A 558 -29.02 3.19 10.52
N VAL A 559 -29.46 3.03 11.78
CA VAL A 559 -29.21 1.84 12.57
C VAL A 559 -30.50 1.28 13.18
N GLY A 560 -30.50 -0.03 13.45
CA GLY A 560 -31.60 -0.70 14.13
C GLY A 560 -31.61 -0.43 15.65
N ALA A 561 -32.69 -0.83 16.32
CA ALA A 561 -32.90 -0.60 17.76
C ALA A 561 -31.78 -1.18 18.64
N ASP A 562 -31.29 -2.38 18.29
CA ASP A 562 -30.26 -3.10 19.07
C ASP A 562 -28.81 -2.76 18.68
N TYR A 563 -28.57 -1.72 17.85
CA TYR A 563 -27.23 -1.39 17.33
C TYR A 563 -26.21 -1.12 18.45
N PHE A 564 -26.56 -0.25 19.40
CA PHE A 564 -25.67 0.11 20.50
C PHE A 564 -25.42 -1.09 21.44
N LYS A 565 -26.43 -1.92 21.68
CA LYS A 565 -26.32 -3.17 22.44
C LYS A 565 -25.42 -4.18 21.71
N THR A 566 -25.60 -4.34 20.38
CA THR A 566 -24.82 -5.27 19.57
C THR A 566 -23.34 -4.90 19.52
N LEU A 567 -22.99 -3.62 19.49
CA LEU A 567 -21.63 -3.09 19.53
C LEU A 567 -21.08 -2.89 20.93
N ASP A 568 -21.91 -2.96 21.95
CA ASP A 568 -21.54 -2.66 23.34
C ASP A 568 -21.08 -1.18 23.49
N ILE A 569 -21.80 -0.27 22.82
CA ILE A 569 -21.58 1.19 22.93
C ILE A 569 -22.51 1.73 24.03
N PRO A 570 -21.97 2.26 25.14
CA PRO A 570 -22.81 2.79 26.21
C PRO A 570 -23.48 4.09 25.78
N LEU A 571 -24.78 4.24 26.17
CA LEU A 571 -25.46 5.52 26.12
C LEU A 571 -25.09 6.34 27.36
N VAL A 572 -24.68 7.57 27.13
CA VAL A 572 -24.30 8.53 28.21
C VAL A 572 -25.52 9.14 28.83
N SER A 573 -26.57 9.43 28.03
CA SER A 573 -27.85 9.97 28.48
C SER A 573 -28.96 9.61 27.52
N GLY A 574 -30.20 9.66 27.99
CA GLY A 574 -31.37 9.37 27.18
C GLY A 574 -31.65 7.86 27.03
N ARG A 575 -32.24 7.47 25.90
CA ARG A 575 -32.67 6.10 25.60
C ARG A 575 -32.17 5.64 24.21
N SER A 576 -32.13 4.34 24.01
CA SER A 576 -31.94 3.74 22.68
C SER A 576 -33.24 3.90 21.85
N PHE A 577 -33.10 3.56 20.54
CA PHE A 577 -34.26 3.46 19.67
C PHE A 577 -35.19 2.34 20.13
N SER A 578 -36.48 2.56 19.91
CA SER A 578 -37.55 1.63 20.28
C SER A 578 -38.41 1.31 19.04
N THR A 579 -39.11 0.18 19.09
CA THR A 579 -40.08 -0.18 18.04
C THR A 579 -41.26 0.80 17.97
N THR A 580 -41.46 1.61 19.00
CA THR A 580 -42.46 2.69 19.01
C THR A 580 -42.07 3.91 18.19
N ASP A 581 -40.78 4.06 17.89
CA ASP A 581 -40.25 5.13 17.01
C ASP A 581 -40.51 4.78 15.52
N SER A 582 -41.76 4.74 15.11
CA SER A 582 -42.24 4.33 13.80
C SER A 582 -42.18 5.48 12.79
N ARG A 583 -42.49 5.21 11.53
CA ARG A 583 -42.60 6.25 10.47
C ARG A 583 -43.65 7.31 10.77
N SER A 584 -44.67 6.98 11.56
CA SER A 584 -45.75 7.87 11.94
C SER A 584 -45.44 8.69 13.19
N SER A 585 -44.39 8.38 13.93
CA SER A 585 -43.92 9.15 15.09
C SER A 585 -42.98 10.29 14.67
N THR A 586 -42.65 11.17 15.62
CA THR A 586 -41.61 12.19 15.45
C THR A 586 -40.28 11.52 15.03
N ASN A 587 -39.56 12.10 14.06
CA ASN A 587 -38.26 11.64 13.68
C ASN A 587 -37.28 11.75 14.85
N VAL A 588 -36.58 10.66 15.17
CA VAL A 588 -35.68 10.60 16.33
C VAL A 588 -34.24 10.30 15.88
N ALA A 589 -33.32 10.84 16.67
CA ALA A 589 -31.89 10.60 16.46
C ALA A 589 -31.16 10.38 17.78
N ILE A 590 -30.05 9.65 17.71
CA ILE A 590 -29.06 9.57 18.78
C ILE A 590 -27.79 10.22 18.24
N ILE A 591 -27.17 11.08 19.04
CA ILE A 591 -25.90 11.73 18.65
C ILE A 591 -24.78 11.26 19.56
N ASN A 592 -23.54 11.42 19.11
CA ASN A 592 -22.38 11.13 19.96
C ASN A 592 -21.93 12.36 20.77
N GLN A 593 -21.04 12.16 21.75
CA GLN A 593 -20.54 13.22 22.62
C GLN A 593 -19.84 14.33 21.83
N THR A 594 -19.06 13.99 20.84
CA THR A 594 -18.36 14.97 19.99
C THR A 594 -19.34 15.90 19.27
N LEU A 595 -20.45 15.39 18.72
CA LEU A 595 -21.44 16.25 18.06
C LEU A 595 -22.12 17.16 19.08
N ALA A 596 -22.47 16.65 20.27
CA ALA A 596 -23.07 17.46 21.35
C ALA A 596 -22.14 18.63 21.74
N GLN A 597 -20.85 18.40 21.87
CA GLN A 597 -19.84 19.43 22.15
C GLN A 597 -19.74 20.45 21.01
N MET A 598 -19.73 20.02 19.73
CA MET A 598 -19.65 20.92 18.58
C MET A 598 -20.90 21.77 18.42
N LEU A 599 -22.10 21.22 18.77
CA LEU A 599 -23.35 21.96 18.84
C LEU A 599 -23.43 22.88 20.07
N ARG A 600 -22.43 22.83 20.96
CA ARG A 600 -22.39 23.59 22.24
C ARG A 600 -23.61 23.33 23.10
N GLU A 601 -24.06 22.08 23.16
CA GLU A 601 -25.24 21.65 23.93
C GLU A 601 -24.88 20.48 24.86
N PRO A 602 -24.56 20.73 26.13
CA PRO A 602 -24.16 19.67 27.07
C PRO A 602 -25.30 18.72 27.44
N ASN A 603 -26.56 19.15 27.35
CA ASN A 603 -27.77 18.37 27.61
C ASN A 603 -28.62 18.26 26.33
N PRO A 604 -28.17 17.48 25.31
CA PRO A 604 -28.80 17.48 24.00
C PRO A 604 -30.15 16.72 23.99
N VAL A 605 -30.41 15.83 24.94
CA VAL A 605 -31.60 14.98 24.93
C VAL A 605 -32.88 15.85 25.10
N GLY A 606 -33.85 15.60 24.21
CA GLY A 606 -35.09 16.39 24.12
C GLY A 606 -34.97 17.64 23.24
N LYS A 607 -33.76 18.02 22.82
CA LYS A 607 -33.56 19.10 21.85
C LYS A 607 -33.78 18.60 20.42
N ARG A 608 -34.09 19.54 19.51
CA ARG A 608 -34.26 19.26 18.11
C ARG A 608 -33.14 19.89 17.29
N PHE A 609 -32.76 19.22 16.24
CA PHE A 609 -31.79 19.71 15.26
C PHE A 609 -32.30 19.51 13.84
N VAL A 610 -31.87 20.38 12.95
CA VAL A 610 -32.18 20.34 11.53
C VAL A 610 -31.02 19.72 10.76
N VAL A 611 -31.37 18.85 9.84
CA VAL A 611 -30.45 18.29 8.85
C VAL A 611 -30.60 19.08 7.56
N GLU A 612 -29.49 19.53 6.98
CA GLU A 612 -29.47 20.30 5.72
C GLU A 612 -30.18 19.53 4.59
N ALA A 613 -30.94 20.24 3.79
CA ALA A 613 -31.58 19.66 2.60
C ALA A 613 -30.55 19.01 1.68
N THR A 614 -30.92 17.86 1.11
CA THR A 614 -30.14 17.17 0.06
C THR A 614 -30.93 17.12 -1.24
N PRO A 615 -30.30 16.83 -2.40
CA PRO A 615 -31.06 16.75 -3.65
C PRO A 615 -32.19 15.73 -3.55
N GLY A 616 -33.43 16.21 -3.68
CA GLY A 616 -34.65 15.39 -3.56
C GLY A 616 -35.20 15.23 -2.15
N GLU A 617 -34.52 15.70 -1.12
CA GLU A 617 -35.01 15.69 0.26
C GLU A 617 -34.88 17.10 0.87
N GLY A 618 -35.97 17.66 1.40
CA GLY A 618 -35.94 18.94 2.10
C GLY A 618 -35.25 18.86 3.46
N GLU A 619 -35.10 20.00 4.11
CA GLU A 619 -34.65 20.04 5.51
C GLU A 619 -35.55 19.15 6.39
N THR A 620 -34.90 18.36 7.21
CA THR A 620 -35.60 17.42 8.09
C THR A 620 -35.17 17.64 9.53
N THR A 621 -36.17 17.79 10.43
CA THR A 621 -35.95 17.98 11.85
C THR A 621 -36.01 16.64 12.59
N TYR A 622 -35.07 16.44 13.51
CA TYR A 622 -34.98 15.25 14.36
C TYR A 622 -34.92 15.66 15.83
N GLU A 623 -35.60 14.90 16.70
CA GLU A 623 -35.50 15.02 18.14
C GLU A 623 -34.38 14.11 18.68
N ILE A 624 -33.51 14.63 19.52
CA ILE A 624 -32.42 13.87 20.13
C ILE A 624 -33.01 13.09 21.31
N VAL A 625 -33.07 11.75 21.16
CA VAL A 625 -33.60 10.87 22.22
C VAL A 625 -32.52 10.23 23.08
N GLY A 626 -31.26 10.32 22.65
CA GLY A 626 -30.13 9.78 23.40
C GLY A 626 -28.79 10.35 22.93
N MET A 627 -27.81 10.22 23.82
CA MET A 627 -26.41 10.55 23.52
C MET A 627 -25.52 9.32 23.79
N ALA A 628 -24.82 8.88 22.78
CA ALA A 628 -23.88 7.75 22.84
C ALA A 628 -22.44 8.21 23.14
N ARG A 629 -21.65 7.34 23.76
CA ARG A 629 -20.20 7.53 23.89
C ARG A 629 -19.58 7.61 22.49
N ASP A 630 -18.50 8.37 22.37
CA ASP A 630 -17.75 8.43 21.13
C ASP A 630 -17.16 7.06 20.78
N ALA A 631 -17.30 6.70 19.52
CA ALA A 631 -16.73 5.50 18.93
C ALA A 631 -16.09 5.85 17.57
N LYS A 632 -15.07 5.12 17.17
CA LYS A 632 -14.45 5.27 15.86
C LYS A 632 -15.43 4.85 14.76
N PHE A 633 -15.58 5.68 13.74
CA PHE A 633 -16.63 5.50 12.74
C PHE A 633 -16.08 5.21 11.34
N GLU A 634 -15.18 6.04 10.82
CA GLU A 634 -14.63 5.89 9.48
C GLU A 634 -13.27 5.14 9.45
N ASP A 635 -12.36 5.50 10.35
CA ASP A 635 -11.00 4.93 10.42
C ASP A 635 -10.53 4.84 11.88
N LEU A 636 -9.73 3.83 12.19
CA LEU A 636 -9.11 3.70 13.52
C LEU A 636 -8.21 4.89 13.90
N ARG A 637 -7.66 5.60 12.90
CA ARG A 637 -6.75 6.73 13.11
C ARG A 637 -7.45 8.04 13.29
N GLU A 638 -8.75 8.11 13.00
CA GLU A 638 -9.49 9.36 13.10
C GLU A 638 -9.48 9.93 14.53
N SER A 639 -9.55 11.24 14.66
CA SER A 639 -10.04 11.87 15.88
C SER A 639 -11.53 11.54 16.05
N ALA A 640 -12.11 11.75 17.24
CA ALA A 640 -13.54 11.57 17.39
C ALA A 640 -14.29 12.44 16.37
N LEU A 641 -15.13 11.82 15.53
CA LEU A 641 -15.96 12.50 14.53
C LEU A 641 -17.35 12.81 15.12
N PRO A 642 -18.00 13.91 14.71
CA PRO A 642 -19.40 14.15 14.99
C PRO A 642 -20.26 13.13 14.22
N VAL A 643 -21.07 12.35 14.92
CA VAL A 643 -21.90 11.27 14.34
C VAL A 643 -23.35 11.41 14.76
N VAL A 644 -24.24 11.27 13.78
CA VAL A 644 -25.70 11.18 13.95
C VAL A 644 -26.12 9.75 13.63
N TYR A 645 -26.79 9.12 14.57
CA TYR A 645 -27.45 7.83 14.35
C TYR A 645 -28.94 8.07 14.14
N LEU A 646 -29.50 7.56 13.05
CA LEU A 646 -30.92 7.66 12.72
C LEU A 646 -31.60 6.29 12.85
N ALA A 647 -32.86 6.27 13.22
CA ALA A 647 -33.63 5.04 13.29
C ALA A 647 -33.90 4.48 11.89
N SER A 648 -33.47 3.23 11.62
CA SER A 648 -33.60 2.62 10.30
C SER A 648 -35.04 2.32 9.89
N PHE A 649 -35.93 2.12 10.86
CA PHE A 649 -37.36 1.89 10.63
C PHE A 649 -38.15 3.19 10.35
N GLN A 650 -37.54 4.37 10.51
CA GLN A 650 -38.06 5.65 10.04
C GLN A 650 -37.54 6.02 8.61
N ASP A 651 -36.82 5.12 7.92
CA ASP A 651 -36.30 5.38 6.59
C ASP A 651 -37.42 5.58 5.56
N ALA A 652 -37.48 6.76 4.95
CA ALA A 652 -38.50 7.10 3.95
C ALA A 652 -38.27 6.35 2.63
N TYR A 653 -37.00 6.07 2.29
CA TYR A 653 -36.59 5.46 1.01
C TYR A 653 -35.74 4.20 1.24
N PRO A 654 -36.35 3.11 1.74
CA PRO A 654 -35.58 1.91 2.08
C PRO A 654 -34.94 1.28 0.84
N SER A 655 -33.64 1.09 0.89
CA SER A 655 -32.89 0.44 -0.16
C SER A 655 -33.27 -1.05 -0.29
N SER A 656 -32.97 -1.64 -1.46
CA SER A 656 -33.14 -3.08 -1.75
C SER A 656 -31.97 -3.95 -1.28
N GLY A 657 -31.21 -3.47 -0.32
CA GLY A 657 -30.13 -4.19 0.36
C GLY A 657 -29.85 -3.57 1.71
N ARG A 658 -29.36 -4.39 2.64
CA ARG A 658 -29.03 -3.94 3.99
C ARG A 658 -27.83 -4.68 4.55
N GLN A 659 -27.16 -4.05 5.48
CA GLN A 659 -26.08 -4.65 6.25
C GLN A 659 -26.62 -5.02 7.64
N PHE A 660 -26.34 -6.24 8.06
CA PHE A 660 -26.70 -6.74 9.39
C PHE A 660 -25.42 -6.98 10.18
N LEU A 661 -25.37 -6.41 11.35
CA LEU A 661 -24.34 -6.60 12.35
C LEU A 661 -24.79 -7.72 13.30
N ILE A 662 -24.00 -8.74 13.46
CA ILE A 662 -24.37 -9.96 14.20
C ILE A 662 -23.30 -10.21 15.26
N ARG A 663 -23.70 -10.25 16.52
CA ARG A 663 -22.84 -10.69 17.62
C ARG A 663 -23.09 -12.17 17.89
N SER A 664 -22.02 -12.92 17.97
CA SER A 664 -22.06 -14.36 18.17
C SER A 664 -21.55 -14.77 19.55
N ASN A 665 -22.09 -15.85 20.10
CA ASN A 665 -21.52 -16.58 21.24
C ASN A 665 -20.49 -17.64 20.80
N LEU A 666 -20.40 -17.91 19.50
CA LEU A 666 -19.50 -18.88 18.85
C LEU A 666 -18.48 -18.14 17.98
N PRO A 667 -17.37 -18.78 17.58
CA PRO A 667 -16.48 -18.21 16.58
C PRO A 667 -17.25 -17.85 15.29
N PRO A 668 -17.15 -16.62 14.77
CA PRO A 668 -17.96 -16.13 13.64
C PRO A 668 -17.87 -17.00 12.38
N THR A 669 -16.72 -17.66 12.16
CA THR A 669 -16.50 -18.57 11.03
C THR A 669 -17.46 -19.76 11.04
N ASN A 670 -17.78 -20.29 12.22
CA ASN A 670 -18.68 -21.45 12.36
C ASN A 670 -20.14 -21.07 12.13
N LEU A 671 -20.50 -19.82 12.40
CA LEU A 671 -21.86 -19.31 12.26
C LEU A 671 -22.21 -18.94 10.81
N SER A 672 -21.20 -18.58 10.01
CA SER A 672 -21.41 -18.11 8.64
C SER A 672 -22.17 -19.10 7.77
N ALA A 673 -21.85 -20.38 7.85
CA ALA A 673 -22.53 -21.43 7.08
C ALA A 673 -24.01 -21.57 7.48
N SER A 674 -24.30 -21.56 8.79
CA SER A 674 -25.68 -21.71 9.32
C SER A 674 -26.55 -20.51 8.95
N ILE A 675 -26.02 -19.30 9.05
CA ILE A 675 -26.74 -18.07 8.63
C ILE A 675 -27.02 -18.11 7.12
N ASN A 676 -26.01 -18.44 6.30
CA ASN A 676 -26.17 -18.53 4.85
C ASN A 676 -27.23 -19.55 4.47
N GLN A 677 -27.20 -20.73 5.10
CA GLN A 677 -28.21 -21.76 4.89
C GLN A 677 -29.60 -21.28 5.31
N GLY A 678 -29.74 -20.71 6.51
CA GLY A 678 -31.03 -20.22 7.02
C GLY A 678 -31.63 -19.10 6.15
N LEU A 679 -30.81 -18.19 5.59
CA LEU A 679 -31.27 -17.17 4.69
C LEU A 679 -31.66 -17.70 3.30
N ARG A 680 -30.96 -18.73 2.79
CA ARG A 680 -31.33 -19.41 1.54
C ARG A 680 -32.61 -20.20 1.65
N GLU A 681 -32.82 -20.90 2.78
CA GLU A 681 -34.07 -21.60 3.08
C GLU A 681 -35.23 -20.62 3.20
N PHE A 682 -34.99 -19.42 3.77
CA PHE A 682 -35.99 -18.34 3.85
C PHE A 682 -36.34 -17.81 2.45
N ASN A 683 -35.34 -17.47 1.64
CA ASN A 683 -35.55 -17.06 0.25
C ASN A 683 -34.27 -17.24 -0.57
N PRO A 684 -34.26 -18.14 -1.60
CA PRO A 684 -33.09 -18.39 -2.43
C PRO A 684 -32.69 -17.23 -3.36
N GLY A 685 -33.58 -16.23 -3.54
CA GLY A 685 -33.30 -15.01 -4.29
C GLY A 685 -32.52 -13.94 -3.54
N LEU A 686 -32.13 -14.18 -2.30
CA LEU A 686 -31.30 -13.29 -1.51
C LEU A 686 -29.83 -13.38 -1.95
N ASP A 687 -29.22 -12.25 -2.16
CA ASP A 687 -27.78 -12.11 -2.31
C ASP A 687 -27.13 -11.95 -0.94
N VAL A 688 -26.46 -12.98 -0.42
CA VAL A 688 -25.87 -12.97 0.93
C VAL A 688 -24.36 -12.99 0.84
N ASN A 689 -23.74 -12.04 1.52
CA ASN A 689 -22.29 -11.98 1.69
C ASN A 689 -21.92 -11.80 3.16
N LEU A 690 -21.24 -12.79 3.72
CA LEU A 690 -20.87 -12.84 5.13
C LEU A 690 -19.38 -12.55 5.31
N GLN A 691 -19.04 -11.72 6.30
CA GLN A 691 -17.66 -11.35 6.63
C GLN A 691 -17.45 -11.22 8.12
N VAL A 692 -16.31 -11.73 8.59
CA VAL A 692 -15.86 -11.50 9.97
C VAL A 692 -15.40 -10.03 10.09
N PHE A 693 -15.95 -9.30 11.05
CA PHE A 693 -15.64 -7.88 11.24
C PHE A 693 -14.15 -7.64 11.48
N ARG A 694 -13.53 -8.47 12.32
CA ARG A 694 -12.09 -8.36 12.62
C ARG A 694 -11.23 -8.47 11.36
N SER A 695 -11.57 -9.35 10.43
CA SER A 695 -10.83 -9.46 9.15
C SER A 695 -10.94 -8.18 8.33
N MET A 696 -12.10 -7.52 8.33
CA MET A 696 -12.29 -6.23 7.65
C MET A 696 -11.42 -5.12 8.26
N VAL A 697 -11.34 -5.06 9.59
CA VAL A 697 -10.45 -4.13 10.29
C VAL A 697 -8.98 -4.44 9.99
N GLU A 698 -8.61 -5.70 9.96
CA GLU A 698 -7.26 -6.13 9.60
C GLU A 698 -6.89 -5.77 8.15
N GLU A 699 -7.85 -5.86 7.23
CA GLU A 699 -7.70 -5.42 5.83
C GLU A 699 -7.54 -3.89 5.72
N SER A 700 -8.20 -3.11 6.54
CA SER A 700 -8.01 -1.65 6.57
C SER A 700 -6.62 -1.22 7.04
N LEU A 701 -5.88 -2.11 7.72
CA LEU A 701 -4.50 -1.90 8.22
C LEU A 701 -3.42 -2.52 7.33
N LEU A 702 -3.74 -2.92 6.09
CA LEU A 702 -2.77 -3.57 5.17
C LEU A 702 -1.51 -2.73 4.95
N ARG A 703 -1.64 -1.42 4.80
CA ARG A 703 -0.52 -0.50 4.61
C ARG A 703 0.44 -0.53 5.81
N GLU A 704 -0.08 -0.48 7.03
CA GLU A 704 0.71 -0.48 8.27
C GLU A 704 1.36 -1.84 8.50
N ARG A 705 0.65 -2.92 8.20
CA ARG A 705 1.20 -4.28 8.24
C ARG A 705 2.34 -4.45 7.23
N LEU A 706 2.18 -3.94 6.01
CA LEU A 706 3.23 -3.95 4.99
C LEU A 706 4.47 -3.19 5.47
N MET A 707 4.29 -1.96 5.99
CA MET A 707 5.37 -1.13 6.52
C MET A 707 6.09 -1.82 7.69
N ALA A 708 5.36 -2.37 8.65
CA ALA A 708 5.94 -3.07 9.79
C ALA A 708 6.69 -4.34 9.38
N LYS A 709 6.10 -5.17 8.50
CA LYS A 709 6.73 -6.41 8.00
C LYS A 709 8.00 -6.12 7.21
N LEU A 710 7.96 -5.20 6.25
CA LEU A 710 9.12 -4.90 5.40
C LEU A 710 10.23 -4.21 6.19
N SER A 711 9.90 -3.19 6.99
CA SER A 711 10.89 -2.55 7.85
C SER A 711 11.48 -3.54 8.86
N GLY A 712 10.66 -4.44 9.41
CA GLY A 712 11.11 -5.52 10.28
C GLY A 712 12.09 -6.46 9.58
N SER A 713 11.77 -6.92 8.37
CA SER A 713 12.65 -7.77 7.55
C SER A 713 13.98 -7.06 7.23
N PHE A 714 13.92 -5.78 6.86
CA PHE A 714 15.13 -4.98 6.63
C PHE A 714 15.94 -4.75 7.92
N GLY A 715 15.28 -4.57 9.07
CA GLY A 715 15.93 -4.50 10.37
C GLY A 715 16.70 -5.78 10.72
N VAL A 716 16.07 -6.94 10.52
CA VAL A 716 16.72 -8.25 10.71
C VAL A 716 17.89 -8.44 9.73
N LEU A 717 17.70 -8.10 8.47
CA LEU A 717 18.76 -8.17 7.47
C LEU A 717 19.95 -7.27 7.83
N ALA A 718 19.69 -6.05 8.32
CA ALA A 718 20.72 -5.13 8.79
C ALA A 718 21.51 -5.71 9.98
N LEU A 719 20.82 -6.35 10.96
CA LEU A 719 21.46 -7.01 12.08
C LEU A 719 22.37 -8.16 11.63
N VAL A 720 21.94 -8.98 10.69
CA VAL A 720 22.75 -10.07 10.10
C VAL A 720 23.98 -9.50 9.39
N LEU A 721 23.79 -8.47 8.56
CA LEU A 721 24.88 -7.83 7.84
C LEU A 721 25.86 -7.13 8.82
N ALA A 722 25.37 -6.49 9.86
CA ALA A 722 26.19 -5.89 10.92
C ALA A 722 27.02 -6.94 11.65
N SER A 723 26.42 -8.09 11.96
CA SER A 723 27.12 -9.23 12.58
C SER A 723 28.26 -9.74 11.71
N ILE A 724 28.03 -9.90 10.39
CA ILE A 724 29.05 -10.34 9.44
C ILE A 724 30.22 -9.34 9.35
N GLY A 725 29.91 -8.04 9.28
CA GLY A 725 30.92 -6.98 9.22
C GLY A 725 31.78 -6.90 10.49
N LEU A 726 31.14 -6.96 11.63
CA LEU A 726 31.84 -6.93 12.92
C LEU A 726 32.69 -8.20 13.16
N TYR A 727 32.10 -9.39 12.85
CA TYR A 727 32.83 -10.64 12.91
C TYR A 727 34.05 -10.61 11.99
N GLY A 728 33.94 -10.13 10.75
CA GLY A 728 35.04 -10.00 9.83
C GLY A 728 36.17 -9.10 10.33
N LEU A 729 35.81 -7.93 10.90
CA LEU A 729 36.77 -7.00 11.47
C LEU A 729 37.51 -7.60 12.67
N LEU A 730 36.77 -8.17 13.63
CA LEU A 730 37.35 -8.74 14.85
C LEU A 730 38.20 -10.00 14.59
N SER A 731 37.73 -10.87 13.66
CA SER A 731 38.50 -12.06 13.24
C SER A 731 39.83 -11.67 12.60
N TYR A 732 39.84 -10.64 11.75
CA TYR A 732 41.04 -10.10 11.18
C TYR A 732 41.96 -9.48 12.24
N GLY A 733 41.38 -8.72 13.17
CA GLY A 733 42.10 -8.11 14.29
C GLY A 733 42.81 -9.16 15.16
N VAL A 734 42.14 -10.28 15.44
CA VAL A 734 42.71 -11.42 16.17
C VAL A 734 43.89 -12.05 15.40
N THR A 735 43.69 -12.33 14.11
CA THR A 735 44.73 -12.95 13.26
C THR A 735 45.95 -12.05 13.12
N SER A 736 45.78 -10.75 12.99
CA SER A 736 46.88 -9.80 12.85
C SER A 736 47.65 -9.55 14.13
N ARG A 737 47.08 -9.84 15.33
CA ARG A 737 47.65 -9.71 16.64
C ARG A 737 47.93 -11.06 17.30
N SER A 738 47.90 -12.17 16.54
CA SER A 738 48.10 -13.53 17.11
C SER A 738 49.42 -13.69 17.89
N LYS A 739 50.51 -13.09 17.36
CA LYS A 739 51.83 -13.08 18.09
C LYS A 739 51.78 -12.31 19.42
N GLU A 740 51.15 -11.13 19.42
CA GLU A 740 50.96 -10.30 20.64
C GLU A 740 50.12 -11.04 21.68
N ILE A 741 49.01 -11.66 21.24
CA ILE A 741 48.10 -12.45 22.09
C ILE A 741 48.85 -13.68 22.64
N GLY A 742 49.60 -14.38 21.77
CA GLY A 742 50.44 -15.52 22.17
C GLY A 742 51.49 -15.17 23.22
N ILE A 743 52.21 -14.06 23.07
CA ILE A 743 53.19 -13.57 24.06
C ILE A 743 52.50 -13.24 25.40
N ARG A 744 51.34 -12.54 25.36
CA ARG A 744 50.59 -12.24 26.58
C ARG A 744 50.09 -13.50 27.29
N MET A 745 49.64 -14.50 26.55
CA MET A 745 49.23 -15.79 27.12
C MET A 745 50.44 -16.57 27.69
N ALA A 746 51.57 -16.54 27.02
CA ALA A 746 52.82 -17.11 27.54
C ALA A 746 53.32 -16.46 28.84
N LEU A 747 53.05 -15.14 29.00
CA LEU A 747 53.33 -14.36 30.21
C LEU A 747 52.25 -14.50 31.30
N GLY A 748 51.26 -15.41 31.13
CA GLY A 748 50.26 -15.73 32.15
C GLY A 748 48.94 -14.97 32.05
N ALA A 749 48.65 -14.28 30.93
CA ALA A 749 47.36 -13.67 30.74
C ALA A 749 46.26 -14.74 30.61
N GLY A 750 45.28 -14.72 31.50
CA GLY A 750 44.13 -15.64 31.47
C GLY A 750 43.23 -15.44 30.24
N THR A 751 42.51 -16.51 29.85
CA THR A 751 41.55 -16.51 28.73
C THR A 751 40.47 -15.42 28.84
N ARG A 752 40.07 -15.08 30.09
CA ARG A 752 39.12 -13.99 30.38
C ARG A 752 39.64 -12.61 29.96
N ASN A 753 40.94 -12.36 30.17
CA ASN A 753 41.58 -11.07 29.87
C ASN A 753 41.66 -10.86 28.34
N VAL A 754 41.97 -11.91 27.58
CA VAL A 754 41.98 -11.86 26.10
C VAL A 754 40.55 -11.68 25.55
N LEU A 755 39.58 -12.39 26.12
CA LEU A 755 38.17 -12.27 25.76
C LEU A 755 37.65 -10.84 26.00
N SER A 756 37.94 -10.28 27.21
CA SER A 756 37.50 -8.93 27.57
C SER A 756 38.11 -7.85 26.67
N LEU A 757 39.35 -7.99 26.26
CA LEU A 757 40.02 -7.05 25.36
C LEU A 757 39.33 -6.95 24.01
N ILE A 758 38.94 -8.09 23.39
CA ILE A 758 38.29 -8.14 22.08
C ILE A 758 36.83 -7.66 22.18
N LEU A 759 36.12 -8.08 23.23
CA LEU A 759 34.74 -7.63 23.44
C LEU A 759 34.66 -6.14 23.75
N HIS A 760 35.61 -5.57 24.50
CA HIS A 760 35.69 -4.12 24.75
C HIS A 760 35.83 -3.33 23.42
N GLU A 761 36.65 -3.80 22.49
CA GLU A 761 36.77 -3.18 21.16
C GLU A 761 35.46 -3.23 20.39
N ALA A 762 34.71 -4.35 20.44
CA ALA A 762 33.37 -4.47 19.81
C ALA A 762 32.38 -3.49 20.46
N VAL A 763 32.32 -3.43 21.79
CA VAL A 763 31.43 -2.52 22.54
C VAL A 763 31.73 -1.07 22.19
N LEU A 764 33.00 -0.68 22.15
CA LEU A 764 33.39 0.70 21.81
C LEU A 764 32.96 1.09 20.40
N LEU A 765 33.13 0.20 19.40
CA LEU A 765 32.70 0.45 18.04
C LEU A 765 31.18 0.63 17.92
N VAL A 766 30.41 -0.19 18.66
CA VAL A 766 28.97 -0.07 18.71
C VAL A 766 28.54 1.21 19.41
N LEU A 767 29.13 1.57 20.53
CA LEU A 767 28.82 2.82 21.24
C LEU A 767 29.06 4.05 20.34
N ILE A 768 30.20 4.09 19.62
CA ILE A 768 30.51 5.16 18.68
C ILE A 768 29.47 5.15 17.53
N GLY A 769 29.14 3.96 16.99
CA GLY A 769 28.14 3.81 15.93
C GLY A 769 26.74 4.26 16.36
N VAL A 770 26.33 3.94 17.58
CA VAL A 770 25.07 4.40 18.18
C VAL A 770 25.11 5.92 18.40
N ALA A 771 26.21 6.48 18.92
CA ALA A 771 26.36 7.92 19.12
C ALA A 771 26.24 8.71 17.80
N VAL A 772 26.79 8.18 16.69
CA VAL A 772 26.65 8.75 15.34
C VAL A 772 25.26 8.49 14.77
N GLY A 773 24.69 7.32 15.03
CA GLY A 773 23.40 6.90 14.47
C GLY A 773 22.20 7.61 15.08
N VAL A 774 22.22 7.94 16.38
CA VAL A 774 21.09 8.62 17.06
C VAL A 774 20.69 9.92 16.39
N PRO A 775 21.60 10.88 16.11
CA PRO A 775 21.24 12.10 15.37
C PRO A 775 20.64 11.81 13.99
N VAL A 776 21.14 10.80 13.28
CA VAL A 776 20.62 10.39 11.96
C VAL A 776 19.21 9.83 12.10
N VAL A 777 18.94 8.97 13.11
CA VAL A 777 17.59 8.46 13.39
C VAL A 777 16.62 9.62 13.67
N LEU A 778 17.00 10.55 14.54
CA LEU A 778 16.17 11.71 14.91
C LEU A 778 15.84 12.61 13.71
N TYR A 779 16.77 12.72 12.76
CA TYR A 779 16.53 13.46 11.52
C TYR A 779 15.62 12.71 10.54
N VAL A 780 15.93 11.43 10.25
CA VAL A 780 15.22 10.61 9.26
C VAL A 780 13.80 10.27 9.72
N SER A 781 13.60 10.02 11.02
CA SER A 781 12.30 9.66 11.58
C SER A 781 11.23 10.75 11.37
N ARG A 782 11.62 12.02 11.17
CA ARG A 782 10.69 13.12 10.85
C ARG A 782 9.89 12.86 9.55
N PHE A 783 10.51 12.22 8.57
CA PHE A 783 9.84 11.86 7.31
C PHE A 783 8.81 10.73 7.48
N ALA A 784 8.90 9.95 8.54
CA ALA A 784 7.95 8.91 8.88
C ALA A 784 6.76 9.41 9.72
N LYS A 785 6.75 10.68 10.17
CA LYS A 785 5.74 11.23 11.10
C LYS A 785 4.31 10.99 10.63
N SER A 786 4.03 11.21 9.35
CA SER A 786 2.69 11.03 8.77
C SER A 786 2.25 9.56 8.64
N LEU A 787 3.18 8.63 8.80
CA LEU A 787 2.94 7.18 8.70
C LEU A 787 2.87 6.49 10.07
N LEU A 788 3.22 7.20 11.15
CA LEU A 788 3.16 6.69 12.51
C LEU A 788 1.84 7.10 13.17
N PHE A 789 1.27 6.20 13.95
CA PHE A 789 0.07 6.46 14.73
C PHE A 789 0.42 6.58 16.20
N ASP A 790 0.02 7.69 16.83
CA ASP A 790 0.15 7.97 18.27
C ASP A 790 1.53 7.64 18.85
N LEU A 791 2.58 7.84 18.04
CA LEU A 791 3.97 7.69 18.44
C LEU A 791 4.78 8.90 17.98
N SER A 792 5.60 9.43 18.89
CA SER A 792 6.60 10.41 18.49
C SER A 792 7.62 9.75 17.55
N PRO A 793 8.01 10.41 16.44
CA PRO A 793 9.11 9.95 15.62
C PRO A 793 10.42 9.75 16.40
N THR A 794 10.56 10.46 17.51
CA THR A 794 11.73 10.45 18.40
C THR A 794 11.52 9.58 19.64
N ASP A 795 10.67 8.54 19.55
CA ASP A 795 10.35 7.66 20.69
C ASP A 795 11.60 7.07 21.36
N PRO A 796 11.90 7.46 22.61
CA PRO A 796 13.14 7.06 23.28
C PRO A 796 13.19 5.55 23.56
N VAL A 797 12.04 4.92 23.78
CA VAL A 797 11.96 3.49 24.07
C VAL A 797 12.43 2.67 22.87
N SER A 798 11.98 3.05 21.65
CA SER A 798 12.41 2.39 20.41
C SER A 798 13.91 2.56 20.16
N LEU A 799 14.47 3.74 20.47
CA LEU A 799 15.91 4.00 20.33
C LEU A 799 16.74 3.16 21.31
N VAL A 800 16.33 3.11 22.58
CA VAL A 800 17.03 2.31 23.61
C VAL A 800 16.98 0.83 23.26
N ILE A 801 15.82 0.30 22.89
CA ILE A 801 15.68 -1.12 22.48
C ILE A 801 16.58 -1.40 21.26
N ALA A 802 16.58 -0.53 20.24
CA ALA A 802 17.43 -0.71 19.06
C ALA A 802 18.92 -0.74 19.42
N GLY A 803 19.36 0.15 20.32
CA GLY A 803 20.74 0.17 20.83
C GLY A 803 21.10 -1.10 21.60
N LEU A 804 20.20 -1.59 22.47
CA LEU A 804 20.40 -2.83 23.22
C LEU A 804 20.47 -4.07 22.31
N VAL A 805 19.61 -4.14 21.30
CA VAL A 805 19.63 -5.22 20.31
C VAL A 805 20.94 -5.22 19.54
N LEU A 806 21.41 -4.07 19.06
CA LEU A 806 22.70 -3.96 18.36
C LEU A 806 23.87 -4.34 19.26
N MET A 807 23.85 -3.93 20.52
CA MET A 807 24.87 -4.30 21.50
C MET A 807 24.90 -5.81 21.72
N SER A 808 23.75 -6.44 21.91
CA SER A 808 23.62 -7.89 22.08
C SER A 808 24.19 -8.66 20.88
N VAL A 809 23.82 -8.21 19.66
CA VAL A 809 24.29 -8.80 18.40
C VAL A 809 25.82 -8.64 18.26
N ALA A 810 26.37 -7.50 18.66
CA ALA A 810 27.81 -7.24 18.61
C ALA A 810 28.58 -8.13 19.57
N LEU A 811 28.09 -8.32 20.80
CA LEU A 811 28.69 -9.22 21.78
C LEU A 811 28.70 -10.68 21.27
N VAL A 812 27.60 -11.14 20.68
CA VAL A 812 27.50 -12.48 20.08
C VAL A 812 28.46 -12.63 18.90
N ALA A 813 28.48 -11.65 17.96
CA ALA A 813 29.38 -11.65 16.82
C ALA A 813 30.87 -11.60 17.21
N GLY A 814 31.20 -10.86 18.29
CA GLY A 814 32.57 -10.74 18.80
C GLY A 814 33.03 -11.95 19.61
N TYR A 815 32.11 -12.70 20.21
CA TYR A 815 32.44 -13.85 21.06
C TYR A 815 33.16 -14.99 20.31
N LEU A 816 32.70 -15.29 19.07
CA LEU A 816 33.28 -16.38 18.27
C LEU A 816 34.79 -16.13 17.92
N PRO A 817 35.19 -14.95 17.38
CA PRO A 817 36.61 -14.65 17.16
C PRO A 817 37.43 -14.62 18.45
N ALA A 818 36.83 -14.03 19.49
CA ALA A 818 37.51 -13.94 20.80
C ALA A 818 37.77 -15.34 21.39
N ARG A 819 36.83 -16.25 21.31
CA ARG A 819 37.02 -17.65 21.75
C ARG A 819 38.08 -18.39 20.91
N ARG A 820 38.16 -18.10 19.60
CA ARG A 820 39.25 -18.68 18.76
C ARG A 820 40.61 -18.15 19.16
N ALA A 821 40.72 -16.86 19.50
CA ALA A 821 41.96 -16.27 19.98
C ALA A 821 42.51 -16.92 21.26
N THR A 822 41.61 -17.35 22.18
CA THR A 822 42.01 -18.01 23.43
C THR A 822 42.48 -19.47 23.27
N LYS A 823 42.30 -20.07 22.08
CA LYS A 823 42.71 -21.44 21.73
C LYS A 823 44.04 -21.49 20.95
N VAL A 824 44.70 -20.36 20.69
CA VAL A 824 45.98 -20.30 20.00
C VAL A 824 47.03 -20.85 20.93
N ASP A 825 47.77 -21.87 20.46
CA ASP A 825 48.91 -22.44 21.22
C ASP A 825 50.06 -21.43 21.24
N PRO A 826 50.48 -20.99 22.45
CA PRO A 826 51.56 -20.02 22.57
C PRO A 826 52.89 -20.48 21.95
N LEU A 827 53.15 -21.79 21.92
CA LEU A 827 54.37 -22.38 21.34
C LEU A 827 54.39 -22.30 19.82
N VAL A 828 53.19 -22.48 19.16
CA VAL A 828 53.05 -22.35 17.72
C VAL A 828 53.18 -20.91 17.28
N ALA A 829 52.61 -19.97 18.06
CA ALA A 829 52.65 -18.52 17.78
C ALA A 829 54.08 -17.92 17.85
N LEU A 830 54.98 -18.55 18.57
CA LEU A 830 56.38 -18.15 18.71
C LEU A 830 57.34 -18.88 17.71
N ARG A 831 56.87 -19.97 17.05
CA ARG A 831 57.67 -20.84 16.17
C ARG A 831 57.58 -20.49 14.69
N ASP A 832 56.57 -19.68 14.27
CA ASP A 832 56.43 -19.18 12.89
C ASP A 832 57.42 -18.02 12.68
N GLU A 833 58.71 -18.31 12.49
CA GLU A 833 59.69 -17.44 11.85
C GLU A 833 59.65 -17.53 10.32
#